data_0913924d37ed4e5f97a80199739f185d
#
_entry.id   0913924d37ed4e5f97a80199739f185d
#
_cell.length_a   1.000
_cell.length_b   1.000
_cell.length_c   1.000
_cell.angle_alpha   90.00
_cell.angle_beta   90.00
_cell.angle_gamma   90.00
#
_symmetry.space_group_name_H-M   'P 1'
#
loop_
_entity.id
_entity.type
_entity.pdbx_description
1 polymer ?
#
loop_
_entity_poly.entity_id
_entity_poly.type
_entity_poly.pdbx_seq_one_letter_code
_entity_poly.pdbx_strand_id
1 'polypeptide(L)'
;MHRPIALTTIVAAALSAGLAAAAACRTPAEPARSEVMISYDVDLSRTAAHRVTVRMSVRPDGAPALDVALPVWTPGSYLVREFARHVLDLSAADGQGRSLPVEKLDKNTWRVTTRGAELVRVEYELYANERSVRTNHADDRHAFLSPAATFAFVRGRLDEPHRVNVAAPAGWRVFTALAEEGGGWRAPDYDTLVDSPIEVGPHRVLDYEQQGVPFRIVLAGEGEVDEARLRDDTAKVTASVAGIFGALPFERYLFLFELVDSGGGGLEHEDCCVCMVSRWSLAKPSDYRGFLGLVAHEFFHAWNVKRFRPAALGPFDYDKENYTGDLWVAEGITSYYDDLSLLRAGLYPKVEDYLSERAKAFKELAELPGARRMSLARASRDTWIKFYRPDENSSNSSVSYYSKGALVALLLDLRIARLTGGERGLADVLRLGWTRYTAAGEGYPEGALAALASEVAGRDLSGFFADYVEGTAPLEPAADLESVGLRVSVEPETAERDLARDAEGFLLAPTLGVNAVDEGGLCKLSVVLEDGAAFAAGLSVDDVILAVDEMRVGPGTLQDRLDRTRGEPVTLTVWRGQSLRRLDVQPRLQRLESWKLVPVEHPTEDQVAAFHAWTGAELPEPPAKEPPPSDSQPAEPASVQPAAPARR
;
A
#
# COMPACT_ATOMS: atom_id res chain seq x y z
N MET A 1 45.19 -64.84 -9.33
CA MET A 1 45.51 -65.72 -8.17
C MET A 1 45.02 -65.08 -6.91
N HIS A 2 44.11 -65.74 -6.31
CA HIS A 2 43.73 -65.77 -4.89
C HIS A 2 43.33 -64.56 -4.11
N ARG A 3 42.10 -64.50 -3.88
CA ARG A 3 41.30 -64.24 -2.68
C ARG A 3 41.95 -64.73 -1.36
N PRO A 4 41.44 -64.57 -0.13
CA PRO A 4 40.20 -63.82 0.32
C PRO A 4 40.27 -63.36 1.80
N ILE A 5 39.16 -62.70 2.27
CA ILE A 5 38.35 -62.97 3.52
C ILE A 5 39.07 -62.62 4.86
N ALA A 6 38.50 -62.10 5.88
CA ALA A 6 37.19 -61.96 6.52
C ALA A 6 37.36 -61.09 7.76
N LEU A 7 36.38 -60.33 8.12
CA LEU A 7 35.37 -60.50 9.20
C LEU A 7 35.94 -60.72 10.64
N THR A 8 35.39 -59.95 11.52
CA THR A 8 34.78 -60.28 12.82
C THR A 8 35.30 -59.42 14.00
N THR A 9 34.49 -58.58 14.53
CA THR A 9 33.64 -58.68 15.74
C THR A 9 34.28 -58.35 17.10
N ILE A 10 33.68 -57.35 17.76
CA ILE A 10 33.32 -57.17 19.19
C ILE A 10 34.41 -57.52 20.24
N VAL A 11 34.64 -56.52 21.16
CA VAL A 11 34.49 -56.73 22.61
C VAL A 11 34.39 -55.36 23.32
N ALA A 12 33.34 -55.24 24.10
CA ALA A 12 33.17 -54.17 25.12
C ALA A 12 33.97 -54.61 26.38
N ALA A 13 34.61 -53.63 27.01
CA ALA A 13 35.02 -53.78 28.43
C ALA A 13 34.98 -52.37 29.09
N ALA A 14 34.13 -52.27 30.05
CA ALA A 14 34.09 -51.19 31.04
C ALA A 14 35.26 -51.36 32.02
N LEU A 15 35.85 -50.25 32.45
CA LEU A 15 36.49 -50.17 33.76
C LEU A 15 36.49 -48.72 34.29
N SER A 16 36.01 -48.63 35.48
CA SER A 16 35.72 -47.55 36.38
C SER A 16 36.93 -46.81 36.96
N ALA A 17 36.66 -45.58 37.40
CA ALA A 17 37.19 -44.86 38.53
C ALA A 17 38.43 -43.99 38.35
N GLY A 18 38.23 -42.73 38.57
CA GLY A 18 39.25 -41.67 38.76
C GLY A 18 38.58 -40.34 39.09
N LEU A 19 37.96 -40.18 40.28
CA LEU A 19 37.55 -38.86 40.81
C LEU A 19 38.82 -38.04 41.07
N ALA A 20 39.03 -36.99 40.26
CA ALA A 20 39.83 -35.85 40.65
C ALA A 20 38.90 -34.64 40.73
N ALA A 21 38.60 -34.20 41.92
CA ALA A 21 37.86 -33.00 42.22
C ALA A 21 38.74 -31.79 41.87
N ALA A 22 38.52 -31.21 40.67
CA ALA A 22 38.96 -29.84 40.38
C ALA A 22 37.90 -28.92 40.96
N ALA A 23 38.19 -28.28 42.08
CA ALA A 23 37.43 -27.16 42.59
C ALA A 23 37.54 -26.00 41.58
N ALA A 24 36.58 -25.95 40.67
CA ALA A 24 36.36 -24.76 39.83
C ALA A 24 35.92 -23.64 40.76
N CYS A 25 36.79 -22.63 40.91
CA CYS A 25 36.50 -21.37 41.50
C CYS A 25 35.34 -20.75 40.66
N ARG A 26 34.10 -20.91 41.13
CA ARG A 26 32.96 -20.19 40.60
C ARG A 26 33.22 -18.71 40.95
N THR A 27 33.61 -17.91 39.99
CA THR A 27 33.39 -16.47 40.03
C THR A 27 31.94 -16.24 40.43
N PRO A 28 31.66 -15.37 41.40
CA PRO A 28 30.27 -15.00 41.71
C PRO A 28 29.66 -14.50 40.40
N ALA A 29 28.51 -15.07 40.00
CA ALA A 29 27.73 -14.50 38.92
C ALA A 29 27.53 -13.03 39.25
N GLU A 30 27.94 -12.13 38.38
CA GLU A 30 27.52 -10.73 38.48
C GLU A 30 26.02 -10.74 38.71
N PRO A 31 25.51 -9.97 39.70
CA PRO A 31 24.08 -9.85 39.90
C PRO A 31 23.50 -9.44 38.57
N ALA A 32 22.51 -10.21 38.08
CA ALA A 32 21.82 -9.89 36.84
C ALA A 32 21.50 -8.40 36.88
N ARG A 33 22.10 -7.60 35.99
CA ARG A 33 21.75 -6.18 35.84
C ARG A 33 20.26 -6.17 35.70
N SER A 34 19.53 -5.52 36.61
CA SER A 34 18.10 -5.28 36.46
C SER A 34 17.97 -4.66 35.07
N GLU A 35 17.28 -5.33 34.16
CA GLU A 35 17.10 -4.91 32.78
C GLU A 35 16.67 -3.46 32.79
N VAL A 36 17.53 -2.55 32.30
CA VAL A 36 17.24 -1.11 32.28
C VAL A 36 16.13 -0.94 31.25
N MET A 37 14.95 -0.58 31.72
CA MET A 37 13.76 -0.50 30.89
C MET A 37 13.26 0.93 30.88
N ILE A 38 13.04 1.47 29.69
CA ILE A 38 12.29 2.70 29.51
C ILE A 38 10.82 2.34 29.65
N SER A 39 10.06 3.05 30.49
CA SER A 39 8.65 2.74 30.71
C SER A 39 7.75 3.93 30.43
N TYR A 40 6.54 3.64 29.96
CA TYR A 40 5.50 4.62 29.70
C TYR A 40 4.23 4.23 30.43
N ASP A 41 3.65 5.20 31.15
CA ASP A 41 2.33 5.12 31.73
C ASP A 41 1.41 6.05 30.92
N VAL A 42 0.43 5.47 30.23
CA VAL A 42 -0.52 6.19 29.38
C VAL A 42 -1.84 6.34 30.15
N ASP A 43 -2.29 7.57 30.34
CA ASP A 43 -3.53 7.91 31.03
C ASP A 43 -4.59 8.39 30.02
N LEU A 44 -5.67 7.61 29.91
CA LEU A 44 -6.80 7.84 29.02
C LEU A 44 -8.03 8.41 29.75
N SER A 45 -7.86 9.00 30.91
CA SER A 45 -8.98 9.57 31.69
C SER A 45 -9.63 10.81 31.04
N ARG A 46 -8.99 11.42 30.05
CA ARG A 46 -9.43 12.67 29.41
C ARG A 46 -9.71 12.54 27.90
N THR A 47 -10.00 11.32 27.45
CA THR A 47 -10.25 11.02 26.02
C THR A 47 -11.41 11.81 25.42
N ALA A 48 -12.48 12.07 26.18
CA ALA A 48 -13.61 12.90 25.74
C ALA A 48 -13.21 14.34 25.34
N ALA A 49 -12.04 14.81 25.80
CA ALA A 49 -11.45 16.09 25.43
C ALA A 49 -10.31 15.91 24.40
N HIS A 50 -10.15 14.72 23.82
CA HIS A 50 -9.07 14.35 22.92
C HIS A 50 -7.69 14.51 23.55
N ARG A 51 -7.56 14.19 24.87
CA ARG A 51 -6.32 14.33 25.63
C ARG A 51 -5.80 12.96 26.05
N VAL A 52 -4.53 12.75 25.79
CA VAL A 52 -3.77 11.58 26.24
C VAL A 52 -2.55 12.07 26.99
N THR A 53 -2.39 11.64 28.25
CA THR A 53 -1.20 11.97 29.03
C THR A 53 -0.24 10.80 29.02
N VAL A 54 1.01 11.04 28.72
CA VAL A 54 2.09 10.04 28.72
C VAL A 54 3.14 10.42 29.74
N ARG A 55 3.49 9.46 30.61
CA ARG A 55 4.57 9.59 31.61
C ARG A 55 5.66 8.60 31.28
N MET A 56 6.77 9.10 30.72
CA MET A 56 7.96 8.32 30.42
C MET A 56 8.88 8.31 31.64
N SER A 57 9.37 7.14 32.04
CA SER A 57 10.38 6.99 33.08
C SER A 57 11.63 6.35 32.52
N VAL A 58 12.80 6.95 32.80
CA VAL A 58 14.08 6.50 32.27
C VAL A 58 15.20 6.74 33.29
N ARG A 59 16.14 5.80 33.39
CA ARG A 59 17.38 5.98 34.16
C ARG A 59 18.42 6.66 33.30
N PRO A 60 18.98 7.79 33.70
CA PRO A 60 19.97 8.50 32.89
C PRO A 60 21.39 7.87 32.90
N ASP A 61 21.63 6.87 33.74
CA ASP A 61 22.91 6.13 33.86
C ASP A 61 24.14 7.05 33.94
N GLY A 62 23.99 8.12 34.73
CA GLY A 62 25.04 9.12 34.94
C GLY A 62 25.15 10.18 33.83
N ALA A 63 24.37 10.12 32.78
CA ALA A 63 24.36 11.17 31.75
C ALA A 63 23.92 12.52 32.33
N PRO A 64 24.61 13.63 32.02
CA PRO A 64 24.28 14.96 32.52
C PRO A 64 22.98 15.53 31.93
N ALA A 65 22.57 15.02 30.75
CA ALA A 65 21.33 15.37 30.10
C ALA A 65 20.81 14.19 29.24
N LEU A 66 19.50 14.17 28.98
CA LEU A 66 18.85 13.26 28.05
C LEU A 66 18.18 14.10 26.95
N ASP A 67 18.41 13.72 25.69
CA ASP A 67 17.69 14.28 24.55
C ASP A 67 16.50 13.36 24.27
N VAL A 68 15.30 13.84 24.63
CA VAL A 68 14.02 13.15 24.46
C VAL A 68 13.37 13.69 23.19
N ALA A 69 13.02 12.83 22.25
CA ALA A 69 12.47 13.24 20.96
C ALA A 69 11.20 12.44 20.61
N LEU A 70 10.32 13.06 19.82
CA LEU A 70 9.24 12.35 19.15
C LEU A 70 9.65 12.08 17.70
N PRO A 71 9.31 10.92 17.11
CA PRO A 71 9.46 10.68 15.69
C PRO A 71 8.86 11.79 14.84
N VAL A 72 9.44 12.05 13.67
CA VAL A 72 8.85 12.97 12.70
C VAL A 72 8.00 12.25 11.65
N TRP A 73 8.09 10.92 11.58
CA TRP A 73 7.35 10.04 10.67
C TRP A 73 7.14 8.66 11.30
N THR A 74 6.41 7.79 10.62
CA THR A 74 6.21 6.38 11.02
C THR A 74 6.55 5.46 9.85
N PRO A 75 7.22 4.30 10.08
CA PRO A 75 7.41 3.26 9.06
C PRO A 75 6.09 2.90 8.38
N GLY A 76 6.14 2.57 7.08
CA GLY A 76 4.97 2.35 6.25
C GLY A 76 4.33 3.63 5.69
N SER A 77 4.70 4.82 6.20
CA SER A 77 4.13 6.08 5.75
C SER A 77 5.18 7.14 5.52
N TYR A 78 5.63 7.29 4.31
CA TYR A 78 6.79 8.08 3.90
C TYR A 78 6.47 9.58 3.77
N LEU A 79 5.99 10.17 4.87
CA LEU A 79 5.69 11.60 4.99
C LEU A 79 6.16 12.09 6.35
N VAL A 80 6.89 13.20 6.38
CA VAL A 80 7.19 13.92 7.62
C VAL A 80 5.91 14.58 8.14
N ARG A 81 5.41 14.06 9.26
CA ARG A 81 4.10 14.44 9.85
C ARG A 81 4.21 15.39 11.02
N GLU A 82 5.43 15.54 11.56
CA GLU A 82 5.70 16.47 12.67
C GLU A 82 4.80 16.24 13.90
N PHE A 83 4.75 14.99 14.38
CA PHE A 83 3.88 14.58 15.50
C PHE A 83 4.04 15.45 16.75
N ALA A 84 5.23 16.02 16.98
CA ALA A 84 5.50 16.93 18.09
C ALA A 84 4.63 18.20 18.11
N ARG A 85 3.94 18.54 16.99
CA ARG A 85 2.93 19.64 16.94
C ARG A 85 1.76 19.40 17.91
N HIS A 86 1.50 18.13 18.24
CA HIS A 86 0.39 17.73 19.11
C HIS A 86 0.77 17.70 20.59
N VAL A 87 2.04 17.89 20.94
CA VAL A 87 2.49 18.02 22.32
C VAL A 87 2.07 19.39 22.85
N LEU A 88 1.26 19.39 23.89
CA LEU A 88 0.72 20.63 24.49
C LEU A 88 1.65 21.17 25.55
N ASP A 89 2.07 20.31 26.46
CA ASP A 89 2.98 20.63 27.54
C ASP A 89 3.96 19.47 27.75
N LEU A 90 5.21 19.78 28.02
CA LEU A 90 6.21 18.79 28.42
C LEU A 90 7.00 19.31 29.60
N SER A 91 7.08 18.47 30.64
CA SER A 91 7.83 18.73 31.85
C SER A 91 8.67 17.54 32.27
N ALA A 92 9.68 17.76 33.11
CA ALA A 92 10.48 16.68 33.66
C ALA A 92 10.71 16.86 35.18
N ALA A 93 10.79 15.72 35.87
CA ALA A 93 11.08 15.66 37.30
C ALA A 93 12.02 14.49 37.60
N ASP A 94 12.72 14.54 38.74
CA ASP A 94 13.50 13.41 39.24
C ASP A 94 12.61 12.37 39.97
N GLY A 95 13.20 11.29 40.44
CA GLY A 95 12.50 10.22 41.17
C GLY A 95 11.77 10.66 42.44
N GLN A 96 12.13 11.82 42.98
CA GLN A 96 11.51 12.44 44.17
C GLN A 96 10.47 13.51 43.80
N GLY A 97 10.20 13.73 42.52
CA GLY A 97 9.24 14.72 42.02
C GLY A 97 9.78 16.16 41.97
N ARG A 98 11.09 16.36 42.14
CA ARG A 98 11.71 17.69 41.97
C ARG A 98 11.87 18.02 40.52
N SER A 99 11.42 19.23 40.12
CA SER A 99 11.48 19.68 38.70
C SER A 99 12.92 19.70 38.18
N LEU A 100 13.08 19.18 36.97
CA LEU A 100 14.31 19.23 36.20
C LEU A 100 14.18 20.23 35.03
N PRO A 101 15.28 20.95 34.69
CA PRO A 101 15.25 21.87 33.56
C PRO A 101 15.02 21.13 32.23
N VAL A 102 14.11 21.68 31.42
CA VAL A 102 13.82 21.22 30.07
C VAL A 102 14.06 22.36 29.09
N GLU A 103 14.83 22.10 28.05
CA GLU A 103 15.09 23.03 26.94
C GLU A 103 14.61 22.40 25.64
N LYS A 104 13.78 23.11 24.85
CA LYS A 104 13.40 22.66 23.52
C LYS A 104 14.49 23.01 22.52
N LEU A 105 15.17 21.98 21.95
CA LEU A 105 16.32 22.16 21.06
C LEU A 105 15.89 22.44 19.59
N ASP A 106 14.85 21.74 19.16
CA ASP A 106 14.29 21.84 17.82
C ASP A 106 12.79 21.48 17.84
N LYS A 107 12.18 21.24 16.65
CA LYS A 107 10.74 21.00 16.54
C LYS A 107 10.25 19.74 17.28
N ASN A 108 11.09 18.72 17.42
CA ASN A 108 10.70 17.42 17.98
C ASN A 108 11.57 16.94 19.15
N THR A 109 12.56 17.73 19.62
CA THR A 109 13.53 17.34 20.66
C THR A 109 13.52 18.27 21.86
N TRP A 110 13.52 17.68 23.05
CA TRP A 110 13.64 18.36 24.33
C TRP A 110 14.84 17.79 25.10
N ARG A 111 15.73 18.67 25.55
CA ARG A 111 16.86 18.32 26.44
C ARG A 111 16.45 18.44 27.87
N VAL A 112 16.55 17.35 28.62
CA VAL A 112 16.31 17.29 30.07
C VAL A 112 17.65 17.25 30.77
N THR A 113 17.98 18.28 31.57
CA THR A 113 19.18 18.29 32.41
C THR A 113 18.94 17.43 33.65
N THR A 114 19.70 16.35 33.82
CA THR A 114 19.43 15.31 34.83
C THR A 114 19.81 15.70 36.26
N ARG A 115 20.75 16.60 36.45
CA ARG A 115 21.28 17.03 37.77
C ARG A 115 21.70 15.86 38.66
N GLY A 116 22.18 14.76 38.08
CA GLY A 116 22.59 13.56 38.79
C GLY A 116 21.42 12.71 39.32
N ALA A 117 20.21 12.88 38.82
CA ALA A 117 19.06 12.06 39.16
C ALA A 117 19.30 10.60 38.77
N GLU A 118 18.89 9.65 39.61
CA GLU A 118 18.92 8.20 39.32
C GLU A 118 17.74 7.78 38.43
N LEU A 119 16.67 8.56 38.43
CA LEU A 119 15.45 8.37 37.65
C LEU A 119 14.97 9.74 37.17
N VAL A 120 14.70 9.82 35.86
CA VAL A 120 14.03 10.96 35.23
C VAL A 120 12.64 10.55 34.82
N ARG A 121 11.63 11.37 35.15
CA ARG A 121 10.27 11.25 34.68
C ARG A 121 9.98 12.43 33.75
N VAL A 122 9.56 12.12 32.51
CA VAL A 122 9.11 13.11 31.53
C VAL A 122 7.62 12.93 31.35
N GLU A 123 6.84 13.97 31.63
CA GLU A 123 5.38 13.97 31.43
C GLU A 123 5.02 14.93 30.30
N TYR A 124 4.19 14.48 29.37
CA TYR A 124 3.64 15.30 28.32
C TYR A 124 2.20 14.94 28.01
N GLU A 125 1.43 15.93 27.54
CA GLU A 125 0.05 15.77 27.12
C GLU A 125 -0.05 15.92 25.60
N LEU A 126 -0.77 15.00 24.95
CA LEU A 126 -1.02 14.97 23.51
C LEU A 126 -2.46 15.36 23.21
N TYR A 127 -2.65 16.14 22.15
CA TYR A 127 -3.96 16.35 21.52
C TYR A 127 -4.18 15.29 20.44
N ALA A 128 -5.12 14.39 20.67
CA ALA A 128 -5.36 13.18 19.88
C ALA A 128 -6.72 13.26 19.18
N ASN A 129 -6.86 14.08 18.15
CA ASN A 129 -8.10 14.23 17.39
C ASN A 129 -7.85 14.20 15.87
N GLU A 130 -7.01 13.28 15.42
CA GLU A 130 -6.75 13.07 14.00
C GLU A 130 -6.99 11.60 13.65
N ARG A 131 -8.12 11.30 12.98
CA ARG A 131 -8.46 9.94 12.53
C ARG A 131 -7.63 9.55 11.32
N SER A 132 -6.71 8.65 11.55
CA SER A 132 -5.87 8.06 10.52
C SER A 132 -5.18 6.83 11.10
N VAL A 133 -4.86 5.86 10.28
CA VAL A 133 -4.03 4.70 10.68
C VAL A 133 -2.61 5.08 11.14
N ARG A 134 -2.24 6.38 11.07
CA ARG A 134 -0.87 6.89 11.28
C ARG A 134 -0.76 7.94 12.39
N THR A 135 -1.88 8.32 13.01
CA THR A 135 -1.96 9.41 14.00
C THR A 135 -2.84 8.99 15.16
N ASN A 136 -2.84 9.80 16.25
CA ASN A 136 -3.63 9.50 17.42
C ASN A 136 -5.05 10.03 17.30
N HIS A 137 -6.00 9.18 17.67
CA HIS A 137 -7.39 9.59 17.91
C HIS A 137 -7.85 9.08 19.27
N ALA A 138 -8.53 9.93 20.04
CA ALA A 138 -9.17 9.54 21.29
C ALA A 138 -10.45 10.36 21.47
N ASP A 139 -11.56 9.67 21.79
CA ASP A 139 -12.84 10.30 22.13
C ASP A 139 -13.49 9.57 23.31
N ASP A 140 -14.76 9.77 23.55
CA ASP A 140 -15.53 9.12 24.62
C ASP A 140 -15.94 7.67 24.30
N ARG A 141 -15.56 7.14 23.12
CA ARG A 141 -15.92 5.81 22.65
C ARG A 141 -14.70 4.88 22.55
N HIS A 142 -13.54 5.40 22.15
CA HIS A 142 -12.31 4.63 22.01
C HIS A 142 -11.06 5.53 21.94
N ALA A 143 -9.89 4.91 21.98
CA ALA A 143 -8.63 5.58 21.69
C ALA A 143 -7.75 4.69 20.81
N PHE A 144 -7.31 5.24 19.68
CA PHE A 144 -6.27 4.68 18.81
C PHE A 144 -4.98 5.47 19.05
N LEU A 145 -3.92 4.76 19.43
CA LEU A 145 -2.59 5.32 19.66
C LEU A 145 -1.62 4.76 18.63
N SER A 146 -1.20 5.62 17.69
CA SER A 146 -0.08 5.35 16.80
C SER A 146 1.22 5.56 17.59
N PRO A 147 2.06 4.53 17.79
CA PRO A 147 3.18 4.65 18.72
C PRO A 147 4.19 5.72 18.35
N ALA A 148 4.48 5.93 17.04
CA ALA A 148 5.35 6.99 16.57
C ALA A 148 4.83 8.40 16.93
N ALA A 149 3.50 8.56 17.02
CA ALA A 149 2.87 9.81 17.42
C ALA A 149 2.67 9.93 18.93
N THR A 150 2.90 8.83 19.68
CA THR A 150 2.57 8.73 21.11
C THR A 150 3.81 8.71 22.00
N PHE A 151 4.80 7.86 21.68
CA PHE A 151 5.91 7.56 22.57
C PHE A 151 7.17 8.31 22.15
N ALA A 152 7.64 9.20 23.03
CA ALA A 152 8.94 9.83 22.88
C ALA A 152 10.06 8.82 23.15
N PHE A 153 11.17 8.93 22.44
CA PHE A 153 12.37 8.11 22.64
C PHE A 153 13.54 8.94 23.18
N VAL A 154 14.53 8.27 23.76
CA VAL A 154 15.82 8.88 24.11
C VAL A 154 16.80 8.63 23.00
N ARG A 155 17.39 9.69 22.45
CA ARG A 155 18.39 9.57 21.38
C ARG A 155 19.55 8.69 21.80
N GLY A 156 19.92 7.73 20.94
CA GLY A 156 21.01 6.78 21.18
C GLY A 156 20.64 5.60 22.09
N ARG A 157 19.33 5.39 22.40
CA ARG A 157 18.85 4.31 23.25
C ARG A 157 17.63 3.58 22.63
N LEU A 158 17.59 3.44 21.31
CA LEU A 158 16.49 2.80 20.57
C LEU A 158 16.46 1.28 20.76
N ASP A 159 17.60 0.67 21.03
CA ASP A 159 17.82 -0.77 21.22
C ASP A 159 17.55 -1.28 22.64
N GLU A 160 17.10 -0.39 23.55
CA GLU A 160 16.72 -0.79 24.91
C GLU A 160 15.27 -1.30 24.98
N PRO A 161 14.97 -2.20 25.95
CA PRO A 161 13.60 -2.65 26.18
C PRO A 161 12.67 -1.54 26.66
N HIS A 162 11.44 -1.55 26.18
CA HIS A 162 10.37 -0.63 26.53
C HIS A 162 9.22 -1.36 27.21
N ARG A 163 8.58 -0.68 28.16
CA ARG A 163 7.36 -1.15 28.83
C ARG A 163 6.25 -0.13 28.70
N VAL A 164 5.05 -0.56 28.34
CA VAL A 164 3.86 0.28 28.25
C VAL A 164 2.80 -0.20 29.24
N ASN A 165 2.28 0.73 30.05
CA ASN A 165 1.10 0.52 30.86
C ASN A 165 0.01 1.49 30.38
N VAL A 166 -1.24 1.03 30.27
CA VAL A 166 -2.37 1.85 29.82
C VAL A 166 -3.44 1.87 30.90
N ALA A 167 -3.70 3.05 31.43
CA ALA A 167 -4.83 3.29 32.32
C ALA A 167 -6.08 3.59 31.50
N ALA A 168 -6.80 2.54 31.12
CA ALA A 168 -8.00 2.62 30.31
C ALA A 168 -9.25 2.96 31.15
N PRO A 169 -10.24 3.66 30.57
CA PRO A 169 -11.55 3.84 31.19
C PRO A 169 -12.23 2.50 31.55
N ALA A 170 -13.10 2.53 32.54
CA ALA A 170 -13.80 1.33 33.00
C ALA A 170 -14.61 0.67 31.87
N GLY A 171 -14.41 -0.63 31.67
CA GLY A 171 -15.08 -1.41 30.63
C GLY A 171 -14.38 -1.40 29.26
N TRP A 172 -13.32 -0.60 29.09
CA TRP A 172 -12.50 -0.62 27.89
C TRP A 172 -11.43 -1.71 27.98
N ARG A 173 -11.07 -2.29 26.84
CA ARG A 173 -10.03 -3.30 26.68
C ARG A 173 -8.91 -2.74 25.83
N VAL A 174 -7.69 -3.17 26.07
CA VAL A 174 -6.52 -2.80 25.27
C VAL A 174 -6.20 -3.92 24.29
N PHE A 175 -5.93 -3.54 23.03
CA PHE A 175 -5.57 -4.44 21.95
C PHE A 175 -4.28 -3.94 21.31
N THR A 176 -3.27 -4.78 21.27
CA THR A 176 -1.96 -4.51 20.68
C THR A 176 -1.26 -5.83 20.34
N ALA A 177 -0.30 -5.79 19.42
CA ALA A 177 0.56 -6.92 19.10
C ALA A 177 1.68 -7.12 20.14
N LEU A 178 1.96 -6.16 21.02
CA LEU A 178 2.98 -6.26 22.06
C LEU A 178 2.74 -7.48 22.98
N ALA A 179 3.82 -8.08 23.45
CA ALA A 179 3.78 -9.16 24.43
C ALA A 179 3.28 -8.63 25.79
N GLU A 180 2.28 -9.30 26.37
CA GLU A 180 1.79 -8.97 27.72
C GLU A 180 2.77 -9.50 28.77
N GLU A 181 3.21 -8.63 29.69
CA GLU A 181 4.13 -8.98 30.77
C GLU A 181 3.83 -8.18 32.02
N GLY A 182 3.61 -8.86 33.14
CA GLY A 182 3.48 -8.22 34.46
C GLY A 182 2.35 -7.17 34.57
N GLY A 183 1.25 -7.36 33.85
CA GLY A 183 0.09 -6.47 33.83
C GLY A 183 0.25 -5.22 32.96
N GLY A 184 1.25 -5.19 32.10
CA GLY A 184 1.47 -4.22 31.02
C GLY A 184 1.97 -4.92 29.76
N TRP A 185 2.58 -4.18 28.84
CA TRP A 185 3.08 -4.70 27.57
C TRP A 185 4.57 -4.38 27.41
N ARG A 186 5.32 -5.26 26.77
CA ARG A 186 6.76 -5.13 26.56
C ARG A 186 7.11 -5.14 25.07
N ALA A 187 8.00 -4.22 24.67
CA ALA A 187 8.73 -4.25 23.42
C ALA A 187 10.23 -4.47 23.72
N PRO A 188 10.94 -5.32 22.95
CA PRO A 188 12.38 -5.55 23.13
C PRO A 188 13.24 -4.32 22.77
N ASP A 189 12.73 -3.45 21.89
CA ASP A 189 13.36 -2.24 21.40
C ASP A 189 12.32 -1.20 20.98
N TYR A 190 12.77 -0.02 20.55
CA TYR A 190 11.88 1.05 20.14
C TYR A 190 11.23 0.79 18.76
N ASP A 191 11.91 0.10 17.84
CA ASP A 191 11.35 -0.23 16.53
C ASP A 191 10.13 -1.14 16.69
N THR A 192 10.21 -2.16 17.56
CA THR A 192 9.06 -3.02 17.91
C THR A 192 7.94 -2.23 18.61
N LEU A 193 8.29 -1.25 19.48
CA LEU A 193 7.28 -0.40 20.09
C LEU A 193 6.53 0.43 19.05
N VAL A 194 7.27 1.08 18.13
CA VAL A 194 6.67 1.89 17.05
C VAL A 194 5.81 1.04 16.13
N ASP A 195 6.18 -0.20 15.92
CA ASP A 195 5.49 -1.16 15.06
C ASP A 195 4.27 -1.85 15.72
N SER A 196 3.88 -1.41 16.90
CA SER A 196 2.79 -2.03 17.68
C SER A 196 1.73 -1.01 18.09
N PRO A 197 0.81 -0.64 17.18
CA PRO A 197 -0.30 0.25 17.50
C PRO A 197 -1.14 -0.29 18.66
N ILE A 198 -1.78 0.63 19.36
CA ILE A 198 -2.61 0.30 20.55
C ILE A 198 -4.02 0.84 20.31
N GLU A 199 -4.98 -0.06 20.25
CA GLU A 199 -6.41 0.26 20.20
C GLU A 199 -7.04 -0.01 21.55
N VAL A 200 -7.83 0.92 22.07
CA VAL A 200 -8.44 0.83 23.41
C VAL A 200 -9.91 1.20 23.36
N GLY A 201 -10.76 0.25 23.68
CA GLY A 201 -12.21 0.49 23.66
C GLY A 201 -13.05 -0.76 23.95
N PRO A 202 -14.38 -0.63 23.98
CA PRO A 202 -15.32 -1.74 24.16
C PRO A 202 -15.68 -2.39 22.81
N HIS A 203 -14.67 -2.84 22.06
CA HIS A 203 -14.81 -3.28 20.69
C HIS A 203 -15.36 -4.70 20.56
N ARG A 204 -15.97 -4.98 19.39
CA ARG A 204 -16.33 -6.33 18.93
C ARG A 204 -15.05 -7.07 18.53
N VAL A 205 -15.01 -8.37 18.79
CA VAL A 205 -13.83 -9.20 18.56
C VAL A 205 -14.28 -10.48 17.85
N LEU A 206 -13.61 -10.78 16.72
CA LEU A 206 -13.81 -12.00 15.96
C LEU A 206 -12.50 -12.77 15.95
N ASP A 207 -12.52 -14.00 16.45
CA ASP A 207 -11.35 -14.86 16.50
C ASP A 207 -11.48 -16.00 15.47
N TYR A 208 -10.35 -16.40 14.86
CA TYR A 208 -10.22 -17.61 14.07
C TYR A 208 -8.80 -18.17 14.19
N GLU A 209 -8.57 -19.36 13.67
CA GLU A 209 -7.26 -20.01 13.67
C GLU A 209 -6.89 -20.49 12.27
N GLN A 210 -5.62 -20.35 11.91
CA GLN A 210 -5.08 -20.84 10.66
C GLN A 210 -3.68 -21.40 10.84
N GLN A 211 -3.42 -22.60 10.36
CA GLN A 211 -2.14 -23.30 10.51
C GLN A 211 -1.67 -23.41 11.99
N GLY A 212 -2.61 -23.50 12.94
CA GLY A 212 -2.32 -23.54 14.38
C GLY A 212 -1.98 -22.17 15.00
N VAL A 213 -2.07 -21.07 14.23
CA VAL A 213 -1.82 -19.71 14.69
C VAL A 213 -3.16 -19.00 14.94
N PRO A 214 -3.36 -18.36 16.11
CA PRO A 214 -4.55 -17.58 16.39
C PRO A 214 -4.51 -16.23 15.69
N PHE A 215 -5.65 -15.88 15.09
CA PHE A 215 -5.93 -14.59 14.48
C PHE A 215 -7.08 -13.90 15.21
N ARG A 216 -6.96 -12.59 15.36
CA ARG A 216 -7.97 -11.76 16.00
C ARG A 216 -8.29 -10.54 15.15
N ILE A 217 -9.58 -10.30 14.91
CA ILE A 217 -10.10 -9.09 14.30
C ILE A 217 -10.77 -8.26 15.40
N VAL A 218 -10.33 -7.04 15.58
CA VAL A 218 -10.94 -6.04 16.47
C VAL A 218 -11.68 -5.03 15.59
N LEU A 219 -13.00 -4.91 15.80
CA LEU A 219 -13.83 -3.96 15.06
C LEU A 219 -14.09 -2.74 15.96
N ALA A 220 -13.38 -1.65 15.69
CA ALA A 220 -13.61 -0.37 16.31
C ALA A 220 -14.65 0.44 15.52
N GLY A 221 -15.49 1.20 16.22
CA GLY A 221 -16.52 2.03 15.62
C GLY A 221 -17.86 1.29 15.41
N GLU A 222 -18.86 2.09 15.04
CA GLU A 222 -20.23 1.64 14.81
C GLU A 222 -20.47 1.34 13.33
N GLY A 223 -21.29 0.33 13.05
CA GLY A 223 -21.70 -0.05 11.70
C GLY A 223 -22.36 -1.43 11.67
N GLU A 224 -23.21 -1.64 10.68
CA GLU A 224 -23.76 -2.96 10.38
C GLU A 224 -22.71 -3.77 9.62
N VAL A 225 -22.29 -4.89 10.21
CA VAL A 225 -21.27 -5.79 9.65
C VAL A 225 -21.79 -7.22 9.78
N ASP A 226 -21.78 -7.95 8.70
CA ASP A 226 -21.89 -9.41 8.74
C ASP A 226 -20.58 -10.00 9.28
N GLU A 227 -20.53 -10.16 10.60
CA GLU A 227 -19.31 -10.58 11.32
C GLU A 227 -18.84 -11.98 10.91
N ALA A 228 -19.78 -12.89 10.63
CA ALA A 228 -19.44 -14.24 10.20
C ALA A 228 -18.80 -14.21 8.81
N ARG A 229 -19.40 -13.50 7.87
CA ARG A 229 -18.85 -13.30 6.53
C ARG A 229 -17.49 -12.61 6.57
N LEU A 230 -17.36 -11.52 7.34
CA LEU A 230 -16.09 -10.79 7.46
C LEU A 230 -14.97 -11.70 7.98
N ARG A 231 -15.22 -12.45 9.06
CA ARG A 231 -14.26 -13.41 9.60
C ARG A 231 -13.87 -14.48 8.58
N ASP A 232 -14.86 -15.10 7.92
CA ASP A 232 -14.63 -16.21 7.01
C ASP A 232 -13.92 -15.76 5.72
N ASP A 233 -14.26 -14.59 5.19
CA ASP A 233 -13.61 -14.04 4.01
C ASP A 233 -12.19 -13.53 4.34
N THR A 234 -11.97 -12.92 5.52
CA THR A 234 -10.62 -12.59 6.01
C THR A 234 -9.77 -13.86 6.14
N ALA A 235 -10.32 -14.95 6.67
CA ALA A 235 -9.61 -16.22 6.77
C ALA A 235 -9.22 -16.81 5.40
N LYS A 236 -10.08 -16.68 4.37
CA LYS A 236 -9.74 -17.08 2.98
C LYS A 236 -8.61 -16.23 2.42
N VAL A 237 -8.65 -14.91 2.63
CA VAL A 237 -7.61 -13.97 2.20
C VAL A 237 -6.27 -14.35 2.82
N THR A 238 -6.22 -14.49 4.15
CA THR A 238 -4.98 -14.82 4.85
C THR A 238 -4.45 -16.20 4.45
N ALA A 239 -5.31 -17.18 4.17
CA ALA A 239 -4.90 -18.48 3.65
C ALA A 239 -4.25 -18.38 2.27
N SER A 240 -4.82 -17.57 1.38
CA SER A 240 -4.30 -17.35 0.03
C SER A 240 -2.93 -16.67 0.06
N VAL A 241 -2.79 -15.59 0.84
CA VAL A 241 -1.51 -14.87 1.00
C VAL A 241 -0.45 -15.76 1.65
N ALA A 242 -0.77 -16.46 2.75
CA ALA A 242 0.17 -17.38 3.40
C ALA A 242 0.65 -18.51 2.46
N GLY A 243 -0.21 -18.94 1.54
CA GLY A 243 0.13 -19.92 0.51
C GLY A 243 1.28 -19.49 -0.40
N ILE A 244 1.49 -18.18 -0.59
CA ILE A 244 2.60 -17.64 -1.39
C ILE A 244 3.95 -17.93 -0.71
N PHE A 245 4.03 -17.81 0.60
CA PHE A 245 5.27 -17.98 1.37
C PHE A 245 5.43 -19.39 1.99
N GLY A 246 4.33 -20.10 2.18
CA GLY A 246 4.29 -21.47 2.70
C GLY A 246 4.23 -21.59 4.23
N ALA A 247 4.57 -20.54 4.97
CA ALA A 247 4.54 -20.53 6.43
C ALA A 247 4.17 -19.14 6.97
N LEU A 248 3.50 -19.10 8.11
CA LEU A 248 3.22 -17.88 8.86
C LEU A 248 4.47 -17.49 9.66
N PRO A 249 4.92 -16.22 9.63
CA PRO A 249 6.16 -15.79 10.27
C PRO A 249 5.98 -15.28 11.70
N PHE A 250 4.81 -15.48 12.32
CA PHE A 250 4.42 -14.98 13.63
C PHE A 250 3.67 -16.06 14.43
N GLU A 251 3.57 -15.87 15.74
CA GLU A 251 2.85 -16.78 16.65
C GLU A 251 1.37 -16.39 16.83
N ARG A 252 1.00 -15.18 16.47
CA ARG A 252 -0.36 -14.62 16.47
C ARG A 252 -0.44 -13.44 15.51
N TYR A 253 -1.65 -13.09 15.06
CA TYR A 253 -1.85 -11.90 14.23
C TYR A 253 -3.09 -11.11 14.64
N LEU A 254 -2.98 -9.77 14.63
CA LEU A 254 -4.03 -8.88 15.07
C LEU A 254 -4.44 -7.93 13.93
N PHE A 255 -5.71 -7.98 13.53
CA PHE A 255 -6.33 -6.99 12.66
C PHE A 255 -7.04 -5.94 13.50
N LEU A 256 -6.69 -4.67 13.32
CA LEU A 256 -7.39 -3.53 13.89
C LEU A 256 -8.19 -2.86 12.77
N PHE A 257 -9.50 -3.11 12.71
CA PHE A 257 -10.38 -2.52 11.69
C PHE A 257 -11.18 -1.38 12.31
N GLU A 258 -10.98 -0.16 11.80
CA GLU A 258 -11.71 1.02 12.22
C GLU A 258 -12.80 1.37 11.19
N LEU A 259 -14.06 1.40 11.65
CA LEU A 259 -15.23 1.76 10.84
C LEU A 259 -15.45 3.27 10.95
N VAL A 260 -15.28 3.98 9.84
CA VAL A 260 -15.41 5.45 9.77
C VAL A 260 -16.58 5.86 8.86
N ASP A 261 -16.96 7.14 8.89
CA ASP A 261 -18.01 7.66 8.00
C ASP A 261 -17.52 7.84 6.57
N SER A 262 -16.26 8.22 6.41
CA SER A 262 -15.61 8.44 5.12
C SER A 262 -14.10 8.28 5.23
N GLY A 263 -13.44 8.01 4.10
CA GLY A 263 -12.02 7.75 4.05
C GLY A 263 -11.70 6.25 4.13
N GLY A 264 -10.42 5.94 4.17
CA GLY A 264 -9.89 4.60 4.19
C GLY A 264 -8.36 4.61 4.18
N GLY A 265 -7.77 3.45 4.26
CA GLY A 265 -6.34 3.21 4.19
C GLY A 265 -5.89 2.15 5.17
N GLY A 266 -4.68 1.69 4.99
CA GLY A 266 -4.06 0.72 5.87
C GLY A 266 -2.68 1.17 6.35
N LEU A 267 -2.17 0.45 7.32
CA LEU A 267 -0.80 0.53 7.76
C LEU A 267 -0.38 -0.84 8.28
N GLU A 268 0.67 -1.33 7.67
CA GLU A 268 1.28 -2.61 7.95
C GLU A 268 2.15 -2.56 9.21
N HIS A 269 2.15 -3.69 9.94
CA HIS A 269 3.02 -3.95 11.08
C HIS A 269 3.47 -5.42 11.06
N GLU A 270 4.45 -5.78 11.88
CA GLU A 270 5.07 -7.11 11.83
C GLU A 270 4.08 -8.23 12.16
N ASP A 271 3.29 -8.06 13.22
CA ASP A 271 2.35 -9.06 13.74
C ASP A 271 0.92 -8.51 13.82
N CYS A 272 0.64 -7.38 13.19
CA CYS A 272 -0.69 -6.79 13.08
C CYS A 272 -0.80 -5.89 11.86
N CYS A 273 -2.01 -5.42 11.57
CA CYS A 273 -2.22 -4.28 10.69
C CYS A 273 -3.41 -3.44 11.16
N VAL A 274 -3.43 -2.19 10.74
CA VAL A 274 -4.54 -1.28 10.96
C VAL A 274 -5.21 -1.00 9.61
N CYS A 275 -6.51 -1.25 9.48
CA CYS A 275 -7.29 -0.92 8.30
C CYS A 275 -8.45 -0.02 8.70
N MET A 276 -8.51 1.15 8.10
CA MET A 276 -9.63 2.08 8.23
C MET A 276 -10.52 1.96 6.99
N VAL A 277 -11.82 1.79 7.17
CA VAL A 277 -12.77 1.60 6.09
C VAL A 277 -14.06 2.34 6.34
N SER A 278 -14.66 2.91 5.28
CA SER A 278 -15.99 3.48 5.40
C SER A 278 -17.01 2.38 5.76
N ARG A 279 -17.77 2.60 6.84
CA ARG A 279 -18.83 1.67 7.29
C ARG A 279 -19.87 1.37 6.21
N TRP A 280 -20.04 2.29 5.25
CA TRP A 280 -20.99 2.15 4.14
C TRP A 280 -20.44 1.27 3.01
N SER A 281 -19.12 1.11 2.91
CA SER A 281 -18.47 0.28 1.90
C SER A 281 -18.72 -1.21 2.13
N LEU A 282 -18.91 -1.64 3.38
CA LEU A 282 -19.07 -3.05 3.71
C LEU A 282 -20.39 -3.66 3.18
N ALA A 283 -21.40 -2.83 2.88
CA ALA A 283 -22.67 -3.27 2.34
C ALA A 283 -22.67 -3.45 0.81
N LYS A 284 -21.74 -2.83 0.09
CA LYS A 284 -21.66 -2.89 -1.37
C LYS A 284 -20.63 -3.92 -1.82
N PRO A 285 -20.99 -4.88 -2.71
CA PRO A 285 -20.08 -5.97 -3.07
C PRO A 285 -18.72 -5.53 -3.62
N SER A 286 -18.68 -4.49 -4.49
CA SER A 286 -17.45 -3.95 -5.05
C SER A 286 -16.56 -3.31 -3.99
N ASP A 287 -17.17 -2.49 -3.14
CA ASP A 287 -16.45 -1.75 -2.10
C ASP A 287 -15.95 -2.70 -1.01
N TYR A 288 -16.77 -3.73 -0.67
CA TYR A 288 -16.37 -4.80 0.23
C TYR A 288 -15.18 -5.60 -0.31
N ARG A 289 -15.16 -5.92 -1.63
CA ARG A 289 -14.01 -6.55 -2.26
C ARG A 289 -12.78 -5.65 -2.18
N GLY A 290 -12.92 -4.34 -2.45
CA GLY A 290 -11.84 -3.38 -2.29
C GLY A 290 -11.29 -3.34 -0.85
N PHE A 291 -12.17 -3.47 0.16
CA PHE A 291 -11.72 -3.61 1.55
C PHE A 291 -10.96 -4.92 1.81
N LEU A 292 -11.42 -6.04 1.26
CA LEU A 292 -10.67 -7.30 1.37
C LEU A 292 -9.33 -7.24 0.63
N GLY A 293 -9.23 -6.48 -0.48
CA GLY A 293 -7.97 -6.17 -1.14
C GLY A 293 -7.01 -5.42 -0.21
N LEU A 294 -7.51 -4.41 0.50
CA LEU A 294 -6.73 -3.73 1.53
C LEU A 294 -6.26 -4.69 2.62
N VAL A 295 -7.14 -5.57 3.12
CA VAL A 295 -6.75 -6.60 4.11
C VAL A 295 -5.66 -7.52 3.57
N ALA A 296 -5.74 -7.95 2.30
CA ALA A 296 -4.72 -8.76 1.65
C ALA A 296 -3.39 -8.00 1.55
N HIS A 297 -3.43 -6.73 1.17
CA HIS A 297 -2.29 -5.84 1.03
C HIS A 297 -1.54 -5.70 2.37
N GLU A 298 -2.25 -5.26 3.41
CA GLU A 298 -1.64 -5.05 4.73
C GLU A 298 -1.15 -6.36 5.36
N PHE A 299 -1.82 -7.47 5.10
CA PHE A 299 -1.39 -8.77 5.59
C PHE A 299 -0.16 -9.31 4.85
N PHE A 300 -0.04 -9.05 3.54
CA PHE A 300 1.12 -9.44 2.74
C PHE A 300 2.40 -8.79 3.25
N HIS A 301 2.30 -7.59 3.77
CA HIS A 301 3.42 -6.87 4.36
C HIS A 301 4.06 -7.56 5.58
N ALA A 302 3.39 -8.48 6.25
CA ALA A 302 4.02 -9.29 7.32
C ALA A 302 5.31 -9.99 6.83
N TRP A 303 5.40 -10.30 5.53
CA TRP A 303 6.61 -10.81 4.88
C TRP A 303 7.34 -9.72 4.11
N ASN A 304 6.68 -9.10 3.14
CA ASN A 304 7.22 -8.05 2.24
C ASN A 304 6.78 -6.69 2.76
N VAL A 305 7.52 -6.18 3.49
CA VAL A 305 8.49 -5.22 3.92
C VAL A 305 8.85 -5.36 5.42
N LYS A 306 8.01 -6.05 6.21
CA LYS A 306 8.31 -6.12 7.65
C LYS A 306 9.48 -7.07 7.95
N ARG A 307 9.64 -8.12 7.17
CA ARG A 307 10.72 -9.10 7.34
C ARG A 307 11.69 -9.14 6.15
N PHE A 308 11.20 -9.18 4.92
CA PHE A 308 11.98 -9.01 3.71
C PHE A 308 11.93 -7.55 3.29
N ARG A 309 12.93 -6.75 3.69
CA ARG A 309 12.96 -5.28 3.54
C ARG A 309 14.25 -4.77 2.93
N PRO A 310 14.23 -3.59 2.27
CA PRO A 310 15.47 -2.90 1.92
C PRO A 310 16.30 -2.57 3.17
N ALA A 311 17.62 -2.73 3.10
CA ALA A 311 18.53 -2.40 4.20
C ALA A 311 18.43 -0.92 4.62
N ALA A 312 18.06 -0.04 3.70
CA ALA A 312 17.83 1.38 3.99
C ALA A 312 16.61 1.64 4.90
N LEU A 313 15.71 0.66 5.05
CA LEU A 313 14.54 0.72 5.92
C LEU A 313 14.75 -0.04 7.26
N GLY A 314 15.96 0.01 7.79
CA GLY A 314 16.24 -0.49 9.12
C GLY A 314 17.76 -0.57 9.43
N PRO A 315 18.19 -0.23 10.67
CA PRO A 315 17.39 0.42 11.72
C PRO A 315 16.87 1.79 11.27
N PHE A 316 15.68 2.17 11.77
CA PHE A 316 15.04 3.40 11.32
C PHE A 316 15.68 4.66 11.94
N ASP A 317 15.82 5.70 11.11
CA ASP A 317 16.09 7.06 11.59
C ASP A 317 14.75 7.80 11.76
N TYR A 318 14.33 8.02 12.98
CA TYR A 318 13.04 8.66 13.30
C TYR A 318 13.08 10.19 13.23
N ASP A 319 14.25 10.78 13.02
CA ASP A 319 14.43 12.24 12.95
C ASP A 319 14.37 12.80 11.52
N LYS A 320 14.44 11.92 10.51
CA LYS A 320 14.42 12.30 9.09
C LYS A 320 13.96 11.15 8.19
N GLU A 321 13.86 11.44 6.91
CA GLU A 321 13.48 10.50 5.87
C GLU A 321 14.52 9.38 5.69
N ASN A 322 14.02 8.16 5.45
CA ASN A 322 14.83 6.99 5.10
C ASN A 322 14.58 6.66 3.63
N TYR A 323 15.57 6.86 2.78
CA TYR A 323 15.41 6.78 1.32
C TYR A 323 15.77 5.40 0.77
N THR A 324 14.92 4.86 -0.09
CA THR A 324 15.20 3.67 -0.90
C THR A 324 14.59 3.80 -2.30
N GLY A 325 15.20 3.19 -3.30
CA GLY A 325 14.64 3.02 -4.64
C GLY A 325 13.68 1.84 -4.76
N ASP A 326 13.52 1.03 -3.70
CA ASP A 326 12.82 -0.26 -3.73
C ASP A 326 11.42 -0.25 -3.07
N LEU A 327 10.78 0.93 -2.89
CA LEU A 327 9.39 0.94 -2.41
C LEU A 327 8.43 0.26 -3.40
N TRP A 328 8.75 0.23 -4.69
CA TRP A 328 7.97 -0.53 -5.66
C TRP A 328 8.00 -2.04 -5.39
N VAL A 329 9.08 -2.56 -4.76
CA VAL A 329 9.16 -3.95 -4.29
C VAL A 329 8.24 -4.14 -3.09
N ALA A 330 8.31 -3.20 -2.11
CA ALA A 330 7.47 -3.25 -0.93
C ALA A 330 5.98 -3.14 -1.30
N GLU A 331 5.61 -2.16 -2.12
CA GLU A 331 4.23 -1.76 -2.36
C GLU A 331 3.67 -2.29 -3.70
N GLY A 332 4.48 -2.21 -4.76
CA GLY A 332 4.04 -2.63 -6.09
C GLY A 332 3.85 -4.14 -6.20
N ILE A 333 4.78 -4.94 -5.64
CA ILE A 333 4.62 -6.39 -5.58
C ILE A 333 3.45 -6.77 -4.67
N THR A 334 3.30 -6.08 -3.54
CA THR A 334 2.16 -6.29 -2.63
C THR A 334 0.84 -5.98 -3.34
N SER A 335 0.76 -4.86 -4.10
CA SER A 335 -0.42 -4.50 -4.91
C SER A 335 -0.69 -5.44 -6.10
N TYR A 336 0.29 -6.19 -6.54
CA TYR A 336 0.06 -7.28 -7.49
C TYR A 336 -0.58 -8.49 -6.81
N TYR A 337 -0.07 -8.86 -5.64
CA TYR A 337 -0.52 -10.05 -4.93
C TYR A 337 -1.81 -9.84 -4.14
N ASP A 338 -2.19 -8.62 -3.74
CA ASP A 338 -3.41 -8.37 -3.00
C ASP A 338 -4.64 -8.81 -3.82
N ASP A 339 -4.80 -8.31 -5.03
CA ASP A 339 -5.88 -8.68 -5.95
C ASP A 339 -5.79 -10.14 -6.43
N LEU A 340 -4.58 -10.63 -6.75
CA LEU A 340 -4.38 -12.01 -7.16
C LEU A 340 -4.74 -13.00 -6.03
N SER A 341 -4.47 -12.62 -4.78
CA SER A 341 -4.85 -13.42 -3.61
C SER A 341 -6.36 -13.49 -3.43
N LEU A 342 -7.09 -12.40 -3.71
CA LEU A 342 -8.55 -12.41 -3.70
C LEU A 342 -9.12 -13.31 -4.81
N LEU A 343 -8.53 -13.27 -6.01
CA LEU A 343 -8.93 -14.16 -7.10
C LEU A 343 -8.74 -15.62 -6.71
N ARG A 344 -7.56 -15.98 -6.21
CA ARG A 344 -7.21 -17.34 -5.74
C ARG A 344 -8.07 -17.81 -4.56
N ALA A 345 -8.53 -16.88 -3.73
CA ALA A 345 -9.44 -17.14 -2.61
C ALA A 345 -10.91 -17.30 -3.05
N GLY A 346 -11.23 -17.14 -4.34
CA GLY A 346 -12.60 -17.22 -4.88
C GLY A 346 -13.49 -16.04 -4.47
N LEU A 347 -12.88 -14.88 -4.20
CA LEU A 347 -13.57 -13.65 -3.77
C LEU A 347 -13.84 -12.67 -4.93
N TYR A 348 -13.37 -12.97 -6.12
CA TYR A 348 -13.83 -12.34 -7.36
C TYR A 348 -15.07 -13.07 -7.90
N PRO A 349 -16.11 -12.37 -8.32
CA PRO A 349 -17.31 -13.01 -8.90
C PRO A 349 -17.00 -13.79 -10.17
N LYS A 350 -16.08 -13.24 -10.99
CA LYS A 350 -15.60 -13.83 -12.25
C LYS A 350 -14.15 -13.47 -12.46
N VAL A 351 -13.39 -14.33 -13.12
CA VAL A 351 -12.00 -14.05 -13.48
C VAL A 351 -11.89 -12.89 -14.48
N GLU A 352 -12.89 -12.69 -15.33
CA GLU A 352 -12.97 -11.58 -16.28
C GLU A 352 -12.98 -10.21 -15.58
N ASP A 353 -13.54 -10.11 -14.37
CA ASP A 353 -13.51 -8.88 -13.60
C ASP A 353 -12.06 -8.51 -13.25
N TYR A 354 -11.27 -9.47 -12.75
CA TYR A 354 -9.84 -9.30 -12.48
C TYR A 354 -9.06 -8.92 -13.75
N LEU A 355 -9.29 -9.64 -14.86
CA LEU A 355 -8.62 -9.35 -16.13
C LEU A 355 -8.96 -7.96 -16.67
N SER A 356 -10.22 -7.51 -16.48
CA SER A 356 -10.68 -6.19 -16.87
C SER A 356 -9.97 -5.08 -16.08
N GLU A 357 -9.81 -5.27 -14.76
CA GLU A 357 -9.07 -4.33 -13.90
C GLU A 357 -7.59 -4.22 -14.32
N ARG A 358 -6.94 -5.34 -14.67
CA ARG A 358 -5.56 -5.35 -15.19
C ARG A 358 -5.46 -4.65 -16.53
N ALA A 359 -6.40 -4.90 -17.46
CA ALA A 359 -6.42 -4.24 -18.76
C ALA A 359 -6.58 -2.72 -18.63
N LYS A 360 -7.47 -2.28 -17.73
CA LYS A 360 -7.65 -0.86 -17.40
C LYS A 360 -6.37 -0.23 -16.86
N ALA A 361 -5.67 -0.91 -15.95
CA ALA A 361 -4.42 -0.42 -15.39
C ALA A 361 -3.32 -0.26 -16.44
N PHE A 362 -3.20 -1.19 -17.40
CA PHE A 362 -2.29 -1.05 -18.55
C PHE A 362 -2.62 0.17 -19.40
N LYS A 363 -3.91 0.41 -19.71
CA LYS A 363 -4.35 1.58 -20.47
C LYS A 363 -4.01 2.87 -19.73
N GLU A 364 -4.40 2.98 -18.46
CA GLU A 364 -4.15 4.17 -17.64
C GLU A 364 -2.66 4.51 -17.56
N LEU A 365 -1.79 3.50 -17.41
CA LEU A 365 -0.35 3.71 -17.40
C LEU A 365 0.18 4.18 -18.77
N ALA A 366 -0.33 3.61 -19.86
CA ALA A 366 0.09 4.00 -21.22
C ALA A 366 -0.30 5.45 -21.56
N GLU A 367 -1.44 5.92 -21.04
CA GLU A 367 -1.96 7.27 -21.24
C GLU A 367 -1.34 8.31 -20.29
N LEU A 368 -0.65 7.89 -19.21
CA LEU A 368 -0.11 8.78 -18.19
C LEU A 368 1.21 9.44 -18.65
N PRO A 369 1.27 10.79 -18.86
CA PRO A 369 2.49 11.47 -19.27
C PRO A 369 3.66 11.28 -18.29
N GLY A 370 3.38 11.31 -17.00
CA GLY A 370 4.37 11.12 -15.94
C GLY A 370 5.11 9.79 -16.00
N ALA A 371 4.47 8.73 -16.53
CA ALA A 371 5.09 7.41 -16.69
C ALA A 371 6.28 7.43 -17.66
N ARG A 372 6.31 8.38 -18.60
CA ARG A 372 7.41 8.60 -19.55
C ARG A 372 8.54 9.46 -18.98
N ARG A 373 8.35 10.06 -17.79
CA ARG A 373 9.29 11.00 -17.16
C ARG A 373 9.93 10.47 -15.89
N MET A 374 9.24 9.57 -15.19
CA MET A 374 9.69 9.06 -13.90
C MET A 374 9.77 7.54 -13.92
N SER A 375 10.95 7.02 -13.55
CA SER A 375 11.17 5.58 -13.34
C SER A 375 10.56 5.11 -12.02
N LEU A 376 10.37 3.79 -11.84
CA LEU A 376 9.88 3.21 -10.59
C LEU A 376 10.84 3.45 -9.42
N ALA A 377 12.14 3.25 -9.64
CA ALA A 377 13.15 3.48 -8.61
C ALA A 377 13.15 4.95 -8.15
N ARG A 378 13.02 5.90 -9.09
CA ARG A 378 12.90 7.32 -8.75
C ARG A 378 11.59 7.64 -8.05
N ALA A 379 10.45 7.08 -8.49
CA ALA A 379 9.15 7.26 -7.84
C ALA A 379 9.17 6.75 -6.39
N SER A 380 9.84 5.61 -6.16
CA SER A 380 10.08 5.07 -4.82
C SER A 380 10.90 6.03 -3.96
N ARG A 381 12.02 6.53 -4.48
CA ARG A 381 12.94 7.41 -3.74
C ARG A 381 12.34 8.79 -3.46
N ASP A 382 11.62 9.36 -4.44
CA ASP A 382 11.00 10.69 -4.34
C ASP A 382 9.61 10.66 -3.66
N THR A 383 9.19 9.52 -3.09
CA THR A 383 7.86 9.31 -2.49
C THR A 383 7.51 10.38 -1.47
N TRP A 384 8.48 10.78 -0.63
CA TRP A 384 8.35 11.79 0.43
C TRP A 384 7.86 13.15 -0.05
N ILE A 385 8.20 13.52 -1.28
CA ILE A 385 7.92 14.84 -1.85
C ILE A 385 7.02 14.80 -3.09
N LYS A 386 6.70 13.59 -3.61
CA LYS A 386 5.86 13.39 -4.79
C LYS A 386 4.58 12.63 -4.44
N PHE A 387 4.67 11.33 -4.14
CA PHE A 387 3.47 10.51 -3.92
C PHE A 387 2.66 10.96 -2.70
N TYR A 388 3.32 11.27 -1.57
CA TYR A 388 2.66 11.76 -0.36
C TYR A 388 2.37 13.28 -0.35
N ARG A 389 2.85 14.01 -1.37
CA ARG A 389 2.58 15.44 -1.56
C ARG A 389 2.23 15.73 -3.03
N PRO A 390 1.14 15.12 -3.54
CA PRO A 390 0.73 15.35 -4.92
C PRO A 390 0.31 16.79 -5.12
N ASP A 391 0.54 17.29 -6.33
CA ASP A 391 0.07 18.56 -6.83
C ASP A 391 -0.73 18.38 -8.13
N GLU A 392 -1.26 19.45 -8.68
CA GLU A 392 -2.03 19.45 -9.91
C GLU A 392 -1.21 19.02 -11.14
N ASN A 393 0.13 19.08 -11.06
CA ASN A 393 1.04 18.65 -12.11
C ASN A 393 1.54 17.20 -11.97
N SER A 394 1.10 16.48 -10.95
CA SER A 394 1.58 15.13 -10.65
C SER A 394 1.35 14.15 -11.80
N SER A 395 0.23 14.25 -12.52
CA SER A 395 -0.05 13.43 -13.71
C SER A 395 0.96 13.63 -14.85
N ASN A 396 1.59 14.81 -14.93
CA ASN A 396 2.62 15.13 -15.93
C ASN A 396 4.04 14.73 -15.50
N SER A 397 4.28 14.61 -14.20
CA SER A 397 5.64 14.57 -13.64
C SER A 397 5.98 13.32 -12.87
N SER A 398 4.99 12.51 -12.48
CA SER A 398 5.21 11.35 -11.61
C SER A 398 4.38 10.13 -12.01
N VAL A 399 4.79 8.97 -11.50
CA VAL A 399 4.09 7.70 -11.65
C VAL A 399 3.96 7.07 -10.26
N SER A 400 2.86 6.35 -10.04
CA SER A 400 2.67 5.59 -8.80
C SER A 400 3.52 4.32 -8.82
N TYR A 401 4.36 4.13 -7.80
CA TYR A 401 5.11 2.90 -7.61
C TYR A 401 4.23 1.73 -7.15
N TYR A 402 3.01 2.00 -6.65
CA TYR A 402 1.97 0.99 -6.44
C TYR A 402 1.46 0.46 -7.78
N SER A 403 0.82 1.32 -8.59
CA SER A 403 0.12 0.90 -9.81
C SER A 403 1.08 0.42 -10.90
N LYS A 404 2.14 1.19 -11.24
CA LYS A 404 3.15 0.74 -12.21
C LYS A 404 3.92 -0.46 -11.67
N GLY A 405 4.23 -0.46 -10.35
CA GLY A 405 4.91 -1.55 -9.68
C GLY A 405 4.13 -2.87 -9.76
N ALA A 406 2.82 -2.83 -9.56
CA ALA A 406 1.95 -4.01 -9.70
C ALA A 406 1.97 -4.60 -11.12
N LEU A 407 1.95 -3.76 -12.14
CA LEU A 407 2.05 -4.21 -13.54
C LEU A 407 3.43 -4.78 -13.87
N VAL A 408 4.51 -4.16 -13.35
CA VAL A 408 5.87 -4.68 -13.51
C VAL A 408 6.03 -6.01 -12.77
N ALA A 409 5.45 -6.15 -11.57
CA ALA A 409 5.43 -7.40 -10.82
C ALA A 409 4.67 -8.51 -11.56
N LEU A 410 3.50 -8.20 -12.12
CA LEU A 410 2.74 -9.12 -12.97
C LEU A 410 3.58 -9.62 -14.16
N LEU A 411 4.21 -8.69 -14.90
CA LEU A 411 5.04 -9.08 -16.04
C LEU A 411 6.28 -9.87 -15.61
N LEU A 412 6.88 -9.53 -14.47
CA LEU A 412 8.03 -10.26 -13.92
C LEU A 412 7.64 -11.70 -13.54
N ASP A 413 6.49 -11.89 -12.89
CA ASP A 413 5.95 -13.20 -12.53
C ASP A 413 5.72 -14.08 -13.75
N LEU A 414 4.98 -13.57 -14.75
CA LEU A 414 4.72 -14.27 -16.00
C LEU A 414 5.99 -14.55 -16.81
N ARG A 415 6.95 -13.60 -16.82
CA ARG A 415 8.24 -13.78 -17.49
C ARG A 415 9.07 -14.89 -16.89
N ILE A 416 9.17 -14.94 -15.55
CA ILE A 416 9.86 -16.02 -14.85
C ILE A 416 9.18 -17.35 -15.16
N ALA A 417 7.85 -17.42 -15.04
CA ALA A 417 7.09 -18.62 -15.37
C ALA A 417 7.36 -19.10 -16.81
N ARG A 418 7.32 -18.19 -17.78
CA ARG A 418 7.61 -18.49 -19.19
C ARG A 418 9.04 -19.01 -19.40
N LEU A 419 10.04 -18.41 -18.74
CA LEU A 419 11.45 -18.79 -18.86
C LEU A 419 11.76 -20.14 -18.21
N THR A 420 10.98 -20.54 -17.21
CA THR A 420 11.16 -21.77 -16.44
C THR A 420 10.17 -22.87 -16.82
N GLY A 421 9.36 -22.68 -17.87
CA GLY A 421 8.34 -23.67 -18.28
C GLY A 421 7.21 -23.84 -17.24
N GLY A 422 6.92 -22.79 -16.47
CA GLY A 422 5.88 -22.80 -15.44
C GLY A 422 6.32 -23.33 -14.05
N GLU A 423 7.60 -23.71 -13.91
CA GLU A 423 8.09 -24.30 -12.64
C GLU A 423 8.32 -23.26 -11.54
N ARG A 424 8.57 -22.00 -11.91
CA ARG A 424 8.92 -20.91 -11.00
C ARG A 424 8.14 -19.64 -11.32
N GLY A 425 8.01 -18.75 -10.32
CA GLY A 425 7.39 -17.46 -10.46
C GLY A 425 7.98 -16.42 -9.49
N LEU A 426 7.36 -15.25 -9.40
CA LEU A 426 7.78 -14.18 -8.50
C LEU A 426 7.70 -14.60 -7.02
N ALA A 427 6.77 -15.48 -6.67
CA ALA A 427 6.69 -16.06 -5.33
C ALA A 427 7.99 -16.79 -4.91
N ASP A 428 8.67 -17.46 -5.86
CA ASP A 428 9.96 -18.11 -5.59
C ASP A 428 11.07 -17.09 -5.33
N VAL A 429 11.02 -15.94 -6.00
CA VAL A 429 11.96 -14.83 -5.78
C VAL A 429 11.77 -14.26 -4.37
N LEU A 430 10.53 -14.05 -3.95
CA LEU A 430 10.23 -13.55 -2.60
C LEU A 430 10.64 -14.56 -1.52
N ARG A 431 10.35 -15.85 -1.69
CA ARG A 431 10.77 -16.91 -0.76
C ARG A 431 12.30 -17.01 -0.65
N LEU A 432 12.99 -16.92 -1.79
CA LEU A 432 14.46 -16.93 -1.82
C LEU A 432 15.03 -15.71 -1.09
N GLY A 433 14.49 -14.51 -1.38
CA GLY A 433 14.88 -13.28 -0.73
C GLY A 433 14.62 -13.29 0.77
N TRP A 434 13.43 -13.70 1.17
CA TRP A 434 13.06 -13.85 2.58
C TRP A 434 14.00 -14.81 3.32
N THR A 435 14.23 -15.99 2.78
CA THR A 435 15.16 -16.97 3.38
C THR A 435 16.58 -16.42 3.49
N ARG A 436 17.06 -15.71 2.45
CA ARG A 436 18.45 -15.24 2.38
C ARG A 436 18.73 -14.07 3.32
N TYR A 437 17.82 -13.10 3.40
CA TYR A 437 18.08 -11.84 4.10
C TYR A 437 17.47 -11.77 5.50
N THR A 438 16.33 -12.43 5.75
CA THR A 438 15.70 -12.41 7.08
C THR A 438 16.51 -13.19 8.11
N ALA A 439 17.12 -14.31 7.73
CA ALA A 439 17.93 -15.13 8.65
C ALA A 439 19.18 -14.40 9.19
N ALA A 440 19.67 -13.38 8.47
CA ALA A 440 20.79 -12.54 8.89
C ALA A 440 20.36 -11.35 9.76
N GLY A 441 19.06 -11.07 9.87
CA GLY A 441 18.54 -9.87 10.55
C GLY A 441 18.85 -8.57 9.82
N GLU A 442 19.44 -8.66 8.61
CA GLU A 442 19.82 -7.55 7.76
C GLU A 442 18.80 -7.41 6.62
N GLY A 443 18.50 -6.19 6.20
CA GLY A 443 17.73 -5.94 5.00
C GLY A 443 18.52 -6.30 3.74
N TYR A 444 17.82 -6.43 2.60
CA TYR A 444 18.50 -6.65 1.32
C TYR A 444 19.10 -5.35 0.76
N PRO A 445 20.25 -5.41 0.06
CA PRO A 445 20.82 -4.23 -0.59
C PRO A 445 19.92 -3.75 -1.74
N GLU A 446 19.95 -2.45 -2.00
CA GLU A 446 19.17 -1.83 -3.09
C GLU A 446 19.45 -2.53 -4.43
N GLY A 447 18.39 -2.84 -5.19
CA GLY A 447 18.49 -3.56 -6.46
C GLY A 447 18.69 -5.08 -6.35
N ALA A 448 18.71 -5.66 -5.16
CA ALA A 448 18.91 -7.12 -4.97
C ALA A 448 17.86 -7.97 -5.69
N LEU A 449 16.64 -7.43 -5.88
CA LEU A 449 15.56 -8.17 -6.54
C LEU A 449 15.93 -8.61 -7.95
N ALA A 450 16.70 -7.80 -8.70
CA ALA A 450 17.15 -8.14 -10.05
C ALA A 450 18.04 -9.40 -10.06
N ALA A 451 18.95 -9.51 -9.10
CA ALA A 451 19.82 -10.68 -8.95
C ALA A 451 19.03 -11.91 -8.51
N LEU A 452 18.11 -11.77 -7.54
CA LEU A 452 17.23 -12.84 -7.08
C LEU A 452 16.35 -13.37 -8.22
N ALA A 453 15.73 -12.47 -8.98
CA ALA A 453 14.87 -12.81 -10.11
C ALA A 453 15.65 -13.52 -11.22
N SER A 454 16.87 -13.06 -11.53
CA SER A 454 17.74 -13.71 -12.51
C SER A 454 18.17 -15.12 -12.06
N GLU A 455 18.46 -15.30 -10.77
CA GLU A 455 18.80 -16.59 -10.19
C GLU A 455 17.64 -17.59 -10.30
N VAL A 456 16.42 -17.16 -9.93
CA VAL A 456 15.20 -17.99 -9.99
C VAL A 456 14.84 -18.32 -11.43
N ALA A 457 14.93 -17.36 -12.34
CA ALA A 457 14.65 -17.54 -13.77
C ALA A 457 15.72 -18.40 -14.49
N GLY A 458 16.91 -18.56 -13.90
CA GLY A 458 18.06 -19.17 -14.57
C GLY A 458 18.54 -18.41 -15.80
N ARG A 459 18.19 -17.13 -15.89
CA ARG A 459 18.47 -16.22 -17.01
C ARG A 459 18.71 -14.80 -16.49
N ASP A 460 19.57 -14.06 -17.17
CA ASP A 460 19.79 -12.66 -16.88
C ASP A 460 18.53 -11.82 -17.19
N LEU A 461 18.00 -11.15 -16.18
CA LEU A 461 16.86 -10.24 -16.24
C LEU A 461 17.27 -8.77 -16.05
N SER A 462 18.57 -8.45 -16.07
CA SER A 462 19.06 -7.08 -15.89
C SER A 462 18.44 -6.08 -16.88
N GLY A 463 18.22 -6.49 -18.13
CA GLY A 463 17.54 -5.67 -19.14
C GLY A 463 16.09 -5.33 -18.76
N PHE A 464 15.35 -6.27 -18.18
CA PHE A 464 13.99 -6.02 -17.69
C PHE A 464 13.97 -4.92 -16.62
N PHE A 465 14.89 -5.00 -15.66
CA PHE A 465 14.99 -4.00 -14.59
C PHE A 465 15.50 -2.65 -15.11
N ALA A 466 16.46 -2.66 -16.04
CA ALA A 466 16.96 -1.44 -16.68
C ALA A 466 15.85 -0.68 -17.43
N ASP A 467 14.97 -1.39 -18.15
CA ASP A 467 13.90 -0.78 -18.93
C ASP A 467 12.72 -0.31 -18.06
N TYR A 468 12.24 -1.14 -17.12
CA TYR A 468 10.96 -0.94 -16.46
C TYR A 468 11.06 -0.40 -15.03
N VAL A 469 12.19 -0.63 -14.34
CA VAL A 469 12.43 -0.15 -12.98
C VAL A 469 13.31 1.10 -12.97
N GLU A 470 14.48 1.05 -13.58
CA GLU A 470 15.43 2.17 -13.64
C GLU A 470 15.09 3.15 -14.77
N GLY A 471 14.51 2.64 -15.86
CA GLY A 471 14.10 3.38 -17.02
C GLY A 471 12.61 3.75 -17.01
N THR A 472 12.21 4.34 -18.13
CA THR A 472 10.83 4.77 -18.41
C THR A 472 10.26 4.14 -19.66
N ALA A 473 10.82 2.99 -20.10
CA ALA A 473 10.32 2.29 -21.27
C ALA A 473 8.85 1.89 -21.09
N PRO A 474 8.02 2.00 -22.16
CA PRO A 474 6.67 1.48 -22.13
C PRO A 474 6.66 -0.02 -21.83
N LEU A 475 5.67 -0.48 -21.07
CA LEU A 475 5.52 -1.91 -20.80
C LEU A 475 5.09 -2.66 -22.06
N GLU A 476 5.77 -3.77 -22.36
CA GLU A 476 5.47 -4.65 -23.49
C GLU A 476 4.94 -6.00 -22.98
N PRO A 477 3.62 -6.12 -22.71
CA PRO A 477 3.06 -7.29 -22.04
C PRO A 477 2.82 -8.49 -22.96
N ALA A 478 2.88 -8.33 -24.30
CA ALA A 478 2.36 -9.30 -25.25
C ALA A 478 2.92 -10.71 -25.07
N ALA A 479 4.25 -10.87 -25.04
CA ALA A 479 4.88 -12.19 -24.96
C ALA A 479 4.66 -12.88 -23.61
N ASP A 480 4.56 -12.10 -22.53
CA ASP A 480 4.36 -12.64 -21.19
C ASP A 480 2.88 -13.03 -20.98
N LEU A 481 1.93 -12.23 -21.48
CA LEU A 481 0.50 -12.59 -21.48
C LEU A 481 0.20 -13.79 -22.37
N GLU A 482 0.83 -13.88 -23.55
CA GLU A 482 0.65 -15.01 -24.46
C GLU A 482 1.07 -16.34 -23.81
N SER A 483 2.07 -16.33 -22.94
CA SER A 483 2.51 -17.54 -22.25
C SER A 483 1.45 -18.16 -21.33
N VAL A 484 0.45 -17.39 -20.94
CA VAL A 484 -0.73 -17.84 -20.15
C VAL A 484 -2.01 -17.81 -20.99
N GLY A 485 -1.89 -17.83 -22.32
CA GLY A 485 -3.04 -17.89 -23.23
C GLY A 485 -3.87 -16.61 -23.31
N LEU A 486 -3.30 -15.45 -22.92
CA LEU A 486 -3.97 -14.15 -22.99
C LEU A 486 -3.33 -13.23 -24.03
N ARG A 487 -4.12 -12.28 -24.53
CA ARG A 487 -3.64 -11.15 -25.34
C ARG A 487 -4.36 -9.86 -24.93
N VAL A 488 -3.72 -8.73 -25.18
CA VAL A 488 -4.40 -7.43 -25.14
C VAL A 488 -5.28 -7.30 -26.39
N SER A 489 -6.55 -7.02 -26.20
CA SER A 489 -7.49 -6.63 -27.24
C SER A 489 -7.87 -5.17 -27.05
N VAL A 490 -7.71 -4.37 -28.08
CA VAL A 490 -8.17 -2.98 -28.10
C VAL A 490 -9.40 -2.92 -28.98
N GLU A 491 -10.54 -2.58 -28.40
CA GLU A 491 -11.82 -2.57 -29.07
C GLU A 491 -12.43 -1.17 -29.05
N PRO A 492 -13.28 -0.81 -30.04
CA PRO A 492 -14.05 0.42 -29.94
C PRO A 492 -14.93 0.44 -28.69
N GLU A 493 -14.90 1.54 -27.94
CA GLU A 493 -15.79 1.72 -26.82
C GLU A 493 -17.24 1.85 -27.31
N THR A 494 -18.16 1.18 -26.63
CA THR A 494 -19.61 1.33 -26.87
C THR A 494 -20.11 2.55 -26.12
N ALA A 495 -20.18 3.69 -26.77
CA ALA A 495 -20.75 4.91 -26.22
C ALA A 495 -21.88 5.41 -27.11
N GLU A 496 -23.03 5.79 -26.54
CA GLU A 496 -24.12 6.47 -27.22
C GLU A 496 -23.76 7.95 -27.44
N ARG A 497 -22.71 8.20 -28.24
CA ARG A 497 -22.23 9.56 -28.59
C ARG A 497 -22.23 9.73 -30.11
N ASP A 498 -22.76 10.85 -30.59
CA ASP A 498 -22.73 11.20 -32.01
C ASP A 498 -21.33 11.70 -32.42
N LEU A 499 -20.39 10.76 -32.60
CA LEU A 499 -18.99 11.04 -32.93
C LEU A 499 -18.63 10.43 -34.28
N ALA A 500 -17.65 11.05 -34.94
CA ALA A 500 -17.01 10.45 -36.11
C ALA A 500 -16.32 9.12 -35.74
N ARG A 501 -16.21 8.23 -36.73
CA ARG A 501 -15.43 7.00 -36.58
C ARG A 501 -14.25 7.04 -37.55
N ASP A 502 -13.15 6.42 -37.12
CA ASP A 502 -12.04 6.18 -38.04
C ASP A 502 -12.29 4.95 -38.96
N ALA A 503 -11.30 4.62 -39.80
CA ALA A 503 -11.39 3.50 -40.73
C ALA A 503 -11.51 2.12 -40.07
N GLU A 504 -11.12 2.03 -38.79
CA GLU A 504 -11.18 0.80 -37.97
C GLU A 504 -12.44 0.73 -37.10
N GLY A 505 -13.29 1.78 -37.15
CA GLY A 505 -14.56 1.83 -36.45
C GLY A 505 -14.51 2.46 -35.08
N PHE A 506 -13.35 2.97 -34.60
CA PHE A 506 -13.23 3.64 -33.32
C PHE A 506 -13.90 5.01 -33.34
N LEU A 507 -14.65 5.32 -32.29
CA LEU A 507 -15.17 6.66 -32.05
C LEU A 507 -14.01 7.63 -31.78
N LEU A 508 -14.04 8.79 -32.44
CA LEU A 508 -13.05 9.85 -32.31
C LEU A 508 -13.63 11.00 -31.45
N ALA A 509 -13.25 11.05 -30.19
CA ALA A 509 -13.69 12.09 -29.26
C ALA A 509 -12.74 13.30 -29.30
N PRO A 510 -13.25 14.52 -29.52
CA PRO A 510 -12.47 15.72 -29.31
C PRO A 510 -12.12 15.87 -27.83
N THR A 511 -10.82 16.03 -27.52
CA THR A 511 -10.34 16.21 -26.15
C THR A 511 -9.45 17.42 -26.02
N LEU A 512 -9.53 18.07 -24.88
CA LEU A 512 -8.63 19.14 -24.49
C LEU A 512 -7.39 18.63 -23.76
N GLY A 513 -7.43 17.41 -23.20
CA GLY A 513 -6.39 16.89 -22.31
C GLY A 513 -6.40 17.58 -20.95
N VAL A 514 -7.58 17.68 -20.33
CA VAL A 514 -7.78 18.32 -19.02
C VAL A 514 -8.67 17.45 -18.14
N ASN A 515 -8.49 17.59 -16.81
CA ASN A 515 -9.51 17.20 -15.85
C ASN A 515 -10.18 18.48 -15.32
N ALA A 516 -11.51 18.44 -15.24
CA ALA A 516 -12.30 19.54 -14.73
C ALA A 516 -13.14 19.08 -13.53
N VAL A 517 -13.27 19.94 -12.54
CA VAL A 517 -14.09 19.74 -11.35
C VAL A 517 -15.24 20.73 -11.31
N ASP A 518 -16.30 20.34 -10.64
CA ASP A 518 -17.43 21.24 -10.36
C ASP A 518 -17.11 22.10 -9.13
N GLU A 519 -16.93 23.38 -9.34
CA GLU A 519 -16.80 24.36 -8.27
C GLU A 519 -17.99 25.33 -8.31
N GLY A 520 -19.08 24.93 -7.64
CA GLY A 520 -20.31 25.75 -7.60
C GLY A 520 -21.01 25.90 -8.95
N GLY A 521 -21.03 24.85 -9.78
CA GLY A 521 -21.61 24.86 -11.13
C GLY A 521 -20.67 25.40 -12.21
N LEU A 522 -19.42 25.69 -11.87
CA LEU A 522 -18.40 26.19 -12.78
C LEU A 522 -17.42 25.06 -13.16
N CYS A 523 -16.97 25.07 -14.41
CA CYS A 523 -16.03 24.09 -14.97
C CYS A 523 -14.59 24.54 -14.71
N LYS A 524 -14.05 24.23 -13.53
CA LYS A 524 -12.69 24.59 -13.12
C LYS A 524 -11.70 23.50 -13.50
N LEU A 525 -10.58 23.86 -14.13
CA LEU A 525 -9.53 22.93 -14.50
C LEU A 525 -8.69 22.54 -13.29
N SER A 526 -8.68 21.25 -12.96
CA SER A 526 -7.86 20.69 -11.88
C SER A 526 -6.56 20.06 -12.39
N VAL A 527 -6.51 19.64 -13.67
CA VAL A 527 -5.31 19.12 -14.35
C VAL A 527 -5.30 19.62 -15.78
N VAL A 528 -4.12 19.99 -16.27
CA VAL A 528 -3.85 20.26 -17.69
C VAL A 528 -2.68 19.37 -18.10
N LEU A 529 -2.95 18.42 -19.01
CA LEU A 529 -1.92 17.48 -19.49
C LEU A 529 -1.00 18.16 -20.50
N GLU A 530 0.32 18.02 -20.34
CA GLU A 530 1.32 18.69 -21.17
C GLU A 530 1.28 18.29 -22.64
N ASP A 531 0.80 17.10 -22.96
CA ASP A 531 0.58 16.65 -24.33
C ASP A 531 -0.84 16.94 -24.83
N GLY A 532 -1.67 17.68 -24.07
CA GLY A 532 -3.04 18.04 -24.38
C GLY A 532 -3.17 19.28 -25.28
N ALA A 533 -4.33 19.43 -25.92
CA ALA A 533 -4.68 20.61 -26.71
C ALA A 533 -4.79 21.89 -25.84
N ALA A 534 -5.29 21.74 -24.62
CA ALA A 534 -5.41 22.84 -23.67
C ALA A 534 -4.03 23.45 -23.32
N PHE A 535 -3.05 22.60 -23.02
CA PHE A 535 -1.68 23.03 -22.73
C PHE A 535 -1.08 23.79 -23.92
N ALA A 536 -1.22 23.24 -25.14
CA ALA A 536 -0.71 23.87 -26.35
C ALA A 536 -1.35 25.24 -26.64
N ALA A 537 -2.61 25.42 -26.25
CA ALA A 537 -3.35 26.69 -26.38
C ALA A 537 -3.11 27.66 -25.23
N GLY A 538 -2.33 27.29 -24.21
CA GLY A 538 -2.00 28.12 -23.08
C GLY A 538 -3.08 28.18 -21.98
N LEU A 539 -3.95 27.16 -21.88
CA LEU A 539 -4.77 26.98 -20.70
C LEU A 539 -3.90 26.57 -19.50
N SER A 540 -4.37 26.92 -18.32
CA SER A 540 -3.68 26.65 -17.06
C SER A 540 -4.63 25.98 -16.06
N VAL A 541 -4.07 25.31 -15.08
CA VAL A 541 -4.82 24.89 -13.89
C VAL A 541 -5.45 26.13 -13.24
N ASP A 542 -6.59 25.95 -12.59
CA ASP A 542 -7.47 26.97 -12.02
C ASP A 542 -8.19 27.87 -13.05
N ASP A 543 -7.96 27.71 -14.36
CA ASP A 543 -8.83 28.35 -15.34
C ASP A 543 -10.25 27.78 -15.21
N VAL A 544 -11.24 28.66 -15.26
CA VAL A 544 -12.66 28.30 -15.27
C VAL A 544 -13.20 28.44 -16.68
N ILE A 545 -13.56 27.37 -17.33
CA ILE A 545 -14.16 27.39 -18.66
C ILE A 545 -15.62 27.85 -18.53
N LEU A 546 -15.96 28.99 -19.12
CA LEU A 546 -17.30 29.55 -19.09
C LEU A 546 -18.10 29.20 -20.34
N ALA A 547 -17.43 29.21 -21.52
CA ALA A 547 -18.07 28.95 -22.78
C ALA A 547 -17.12 28.34 -23.81
N VAL A 548 -17.69 27.55 -24.73
CA VAL A 548 -17.08 27.06 -25.96
C VAL A 548 -17.86 27.68 -27.12
N ASP A 549 -17.20 28.48 -28.00
CA ASP A 549 -17.82 29.23 -29.12
C ASP A 549 -19.06 30.03 -28.66
N GLU A 550 -18.90 30.85 -27.63
CA GLU A 550 -19.95 31.68 -27.05
C GLU A 550 -21.12 30.93 -26.37
N MET A 551 -21.12 29.59 -26.38
CA MET A 551 -22.11 28.77 -25.70
C MET A 551 -21.62 28.42 -24.30
N ARG A 552 -22.40 28.80 -23.29
CA ARG A 552 -22.08 28.47 -21.88
C ARG A 552 -21.95 26.98 -21.69
N VAL A 553 -20.91 26.57 -20.92
CA VAL A 553 -20.69 25.21 -20.47
C VAL A 553 -20.54 25.14 -18.95
N GLY A 554 -20.79 23.96 -18.40
CA GLY A 554 -20.47 23.57 -17.04
C GLY A 554 -19.78 22.20 -17.05
N PRO A 555 -19.38 21.66 -15.88
CA PRO A 555 -18.62 20.40 -15.80
C PRO A 555 -19.29 19.24 -16.54
N GLY A 556 -20.62 19.09 -16.41
CA GLY A 556 -21.38 18.03 -17.06
C GLY A 556 -21.69 18.24 -18.56
N THR A 557 -21.37 19.41 -19.14
CA THR A 557 -21.73 19.75 -20.53
C THR A 557 -20.55 20.15 -21.40
N LEU A 558 -19.36 20.27 -20.82
CA LEU A 558 -18.15 20.61 -21.58
C LEU A 558 -17.87 19.56 -22.66
N GLN A 559 -17.87 18.28 -22.29
CA GLN A 559 -17.58 17.21 -23.25
C GLN A 559 -18.65 17.10 -24.34
N ASP A 560 -19.94 17.21 -23.99
CA ASP A 560 -21.04 17.23 -24.97
C ASP A 560 -20.89 18.36 -25.98
N ARG A 561 -20.40 19.52 -25.52
CA ARG A 561 -20.17 20.65 -26.40
C ARG A 561 -18.97 20.43 -27.30
N LEU A 562 -17.88 19.85 -26.79
CA LEU A 562 -16.70 19.47 -27.58
C LEU A 562 -17.05 18.42 -28.64
N ASP A 563 -17.88 17.42 -28.31
CA ASP A 563 -18.30 16.39 -29.24
C ASP A 563 -18.99 16.96 -30.49
N ARG A 564 -19.82 17.97 -30.30
CA ARG A 564 -20.52 18.65 -31.40
C ARG A 564 -19.60 19.43 -32.33
N THR A 565 -18.38 19.76 -31.89
CA THR A 565 -17.38 20.42 -32.75
C THR A 565 -16.71 19.45 -33.73
N ARG A 566 -16.81 18.13 -33.47
CA ARG A 566 -16.15 17.09 -34.26
C ARG A 566 -14.65 17.29 -34.44
N GLY A 567 -14.01 17.99 -33.50
CA GLY A 567 -12.58 18.30 -33.52
C GLY A 567 -12.22 19.56 -34.31
N GLU A 568 -13.18 20.33 -34.80
CA GLU A 568 -12.90 21.65 -35.38
C GLU A 568 -12.35 22.61 -34.31
N PRO A 569 -11.54 23.62 -34.71
CA PRO A 569 -11.04 24.63 -33.80
C PRO A 569 -12.17 25.34 -33.06
N VAL A 570 -11.98 25.59 -31.77
CA VAL A 570 -12.95 26.26 -30.90
C VAL A 570 -12.32 27.44 -30.19
N THR A 571 -13.12 28.46 -29.88
CA THR A 571 -12.72 29.55 -28.98
C THR A 571 -13.25 29.29 -27.58
N LEU A 572 -12.36 29.07 -26.61
CA LEU A 572 -12.72 28.97 -25.20
C LEU A 572 -12.73 30.35 -24.55
N THR A 573 -13.83 30.66 -23.86
CA THR A 573 -13.91 31.81 -22.97
C THR A 573 -13.67 31.34 -21.56
N VAL A 574 -12.61 31.80 -20.91
CA VAL A 574 -12.19 31.34 -19.57
C VAL A 574 -11.96 32.50 -18.62
N TRP A 575 -12.21 32.27 -17.34
CA TRP A 575 -11.69 33.12 -16.26
C TRP A 575 -10.34 32.56 -15.81
N ARG A 576 -9.31 33.43 -15.83
CA ARG A 576 -8.02 33.21 -15.19
C ARG A 576 -7.84 34.24 -14.09
N GLY A 577 -8.06 33.85 -12.86
CA GLY A 577 -8.15 34.78 -11.72
C GLY A 577 -9.30 35.78 -11.92
N GLN A 578 -8.96 37.05 -12.03
CA GLN A 578 -9.95 38.15 -12.25
C GLN A 578 -10.10 38.55 -13.73
N SER A 579 -9.41 37.89 -14.64
CA SER A 579 -9.36 38.27 -16.06
C SER A 579 -10.10 37.29 -16.94
N LEU A 580 -11.01 37.84 -17.77
CA LEU A 580 -11.63 37.08 -18.86
C LEU A 580 -10.67 36.99 -20.03
N ARG A 581 -10.51 35.78 -20.55
CA ARG A 581 -9.65 35.49 -21.70
C ARG A 581 -10.40 34.68 -22.76
N ARG A 582 -10.03 34.87 -24.00
CA ARG A 582 -10.44 34.02 -25.12
C ARG A 582 -9.20 33.33 -25.66
N LEU A 583 -9.28 32.02 -25.81
CA LEU A 583 -8.19 31.16 -26.27
C LEU A 583 -8.71 30.30 -27.39
N ASP A 584 -8.03 30.33 -28.53
CA ASP A 584 -8.34 29.45 -29.65
C ASP A 584 -7.63 28.10 -29.43
N VAL A 585 -8.40 27.03 -29.45
CA VAL A 585 -7.93 25.68 -29.15
C VAL A 585 -8.32 24.77 -30.31
N GLN A 586 -7.35 23.98 -30.77
CA GLN A 586 -7.57 22.86 -31.68
C GLN A 586 -7.71 21.58 -30.86
N PRO A 587 -8.93 21.08 -30.58
CA PRO A 587 -9.10 19.82 -29.85
C PRO A 587 -8.39 18.68 -30.57
N ARG A 588 -7.79 17.76 -29.81
CA ARG A 588 -7.24 16.54 -30.38
C ARG A 588 -8.33 15.50 -30.51
N LEU A 589 -8.34 14.77 -31.61
CA LEU A 589 -9.21 13.60 -31.75
C LEU A 589 -8.50 12.39 -31.10
N GLN A 590 -9.11 11.85 -30.07
CA GLN A 590 -8.66 10.66 -29.36
C GLN A 590 -9.62 9.51 -29.63
N ARG A 591 -9.08 8.33 -29.93
CA ARG A 591 -9.88 7.11 -30.03
C ARG A 591 -10.48 6.79 -28.67
N LEU A 592 -11.76 6.47 -28.63
CA LEU A 592 -12.39 5.86 -27.48
C LEU A 592 -12.15 4.34 -27.55
N GLU A 593 -11.25 3.88 -26.70
CA GLU A 593 -10.75 2.51 -26.70
C GLU A 593 -11.11 1.80 -25.39
N SER A 594 -11.64 0.60 -25.50
CA SER A 594 -11.75 -0.34 -24.40
C SER A 594 -10.61 -1.36 -24.50
N TRP A 595 -9.75 -1.40 -23.52
CA TRP A 595 -8.69 -2.41 -23.44
C TRP A 595 -9.21 -3.61 -22.65
N LYS A 596 -8.94 -4.81 -23.16
CA LYS A 596 -9.33 -6.06 -22.52
C LYS A 596 -8.16 -7.04 -22.54
N LEU A 597 -8.04 -7.86 -21.51
CA LEU A 597 -7.24 -9.07 -21.55
C LEU A 597 -8.17 -10.21 -21.90
N VAL A 598 -8.00 -10.78 -23.09
CA VAL A 598 -8.87 -11.84 -23.61
C VAL A 598 -8.03 -13.07 -23.96
N PRO A 599 -8.61 -14.27 -23.91
CA PRO A 599 -7.93 -15.47 -24.37
C PRO A 599 -7.49 -15.37 -25.85
N VAL A 600 -6.39 -16.03 -26.18
CA VAL A 600 -6.00 -16.26 -27.57
C VAL A 600 -7.02 -17.17 -28.25
N GLU A 601 -7.15 -17.12 -29.58
CA GLU A 601 -8.20 -17.88 -30.31
C GLU A 601 -8.12 -19.40 -30.10
N HIS A 602 -6.90 -19.94 -30.00
CA HIS A 602 -6.66 -21.36 -29.84
C HIS A 602 -5.57 -21.59 -28.79
N PRO A 603 -5.90 -21.47 -27.49
CA PRO A 603 -4.93 -21.68 -26.43
C PRO A 603 -4.45 -23.14 -26.44
N THR A 604 -3.15 -23.33 -26.25
CA THR A 604 -2.56 -24.66 -26.07
C THR A 604 -2.88 -25.21 -24.67
N GLU A 605 -2.77 -26.51 -24.47
CA GLU A 605 -2.93 -27.15 -23.15
C GLU A 605 -1.94 -26.55 -22.12
N ASP A 606 -0.70 -26.25 -22.56
CA ASP A 606 0.31 -25.63 -21.68
C ASP A 606 -0.11 -24.21 -21.26
N GLN A 607 -0.69 -23.43 -22.16
CA GLN A 607 -1.18 -22.08 -21.85
C GLN A 607 -2.36 -22.12 -20.87
N VAL A 608 -3.30 -23.05 -21.05
CA VAL A 608 -4.43 -23.27 -20.14
C VAL A 608 -3.92 -23.67 -18.76
N ALA A 609 -2.97 -24.62 -18.70
CA ALA A 609 -2.36 -25.04 -17.44
C ALA A 609 -1.59 -23.91 -16.75
N ALA A 610 -0.85 -23.09 -17.52
CA ALA A 610 -0.12 -21.93 -17.00
C ALA A 610 -1.07 -20.86 -16.46
N PHE A 611 -2.19 -20.59 -17.15
CA PHE A 611 -3.22 -19.67 -16.64
C PHE A 611 -3.80 -20.15 -15.32
N HIS A 612 -4.18 -21.43 -15.24
CA HIS A 612 -4.70 -22.01 -14.01
C HIS A 612 -3.66 -21.99 -12.87
N ALA A 613 -2.40 -22.29 -13.16
CA ALA A 613 -1.32 -22.22 -12.17
C ALA A 613 -1.11 -20.78 -11.66
N TRP A 614 -1.23 -19.79 -12.53
CA TRP A 614 -1.10 -18.38 -12.18
C TRP A 614 -2.30 -17.88 -11.36
N THR A 615 -3.53 -18.12 -11.82
CA THR A 615 -4.75 -17.49 -11.26
C THR A 615 -5.52 -18.36 -10.28
N GLY A 616 -5.36 -19.68 -10.33
CA GLY A 616 -6.24 -20.64 -9.66
C GLY A 616 -7.63 -20.79 -10.33
N ALA A 617 -7.87 -20.10 -11.46
CA ALA A 617 -9.14 -20.10 -12.17
C ALA A 617 -9.01 -20.76 -13.55
N GLU A 618 -10.14 -21.13 -14.14
CA GLU A 618 -10.17 -21.61 -15.52
C GLU A 618 -9.98 -20.43 -16.49
N LEU A 619 -9.26 -20.68 -17.60
CA LEU A 619 -9.11 -19.71 -18.69
C LEU A 619 -10.49 -19.46 -19.31
N PRO A 620 -10.96 -18.20 -19.43
CA PRO A 620 -12.24 -17.89 -20.06
C PRO A 620 -12.31 -18.39 -21.49
N GLU A 621 -13.52 -18.59 -22.00
CA GLU A 621 -13.69 -18.86 -23.43
C GLU A 621 -13.33 -17.62 -24.27
N PRO A 622 -12.69 -17.79 -25.43
CA PRO A 622 -12.45 -16.67 -26.35
C PRO A 622 -13.78 -15.99 -26.70
N PRO A 623 -13.79 -14.64 -26.83
CA PRO A 623 -15.00 -13.95 -27.23
C PRO A 623 -15.48 -14.48 -28.58
N ALA A 624 -16.80 -14.73 -28.69
CA ALA A 624 -17.41 -15.17 -29.93
C ALA A 624 -17.08 -14.14 -31.03
N LYS A 625 -16.60 -14.61 -32.19
CA LYS A 625 -16.42 -13.71 -33.35
C LYS A 625 -17.78 -13.09 -33.67
N GLU A 626 -17.89 -11.78 -33.59
CA GLU A 626 -19.07 -11.12 -34.17
C GLU A 626 -19.23 -11.55 -35.60
N PRO A 627 -20.43 -11.99 -36.02
CA PRO A 627 -20.65 -12.27 -37.45
C PRO A 627 -20.34 -11.00 -38.24
N PRO A 628 -19.70 -11.10 -39.41
CA PRO A 628 -19.46 -9.95 -40.24
C PRO A 628 -20.75 -9.16 -40.38
N PRO A 629 -20.70 -7.81 -40.36
CA PRO A 629 -21.91 -7.02 -40.53
C PRO A 629 -22.67 -7.54 -41.73
N SER A 630 -23.91 -7.99 -41.56
CA SER A 630 -24.73 -8.44 -42.66
C SER A 630 -24.76 -7.31 -43.67
N ASP A 631 -24.32 -7.57 -44.89
CA ASP A 631 -24.46 -6.63 -45.99
C ASP A 631 -25.89 -6.07 -45.91
N SER A 632 -26.00 -4.84 -45.46
CA SER A 632 -27.26 -4.13 -45.44
C SER A 632 -27.76 -4.10 -46.85
N GLN A 633 -28.83 -4.83 -47.14
CA GLN A 633 -29.56 -4.70 -48.40
C GLN A 633 -29.69 -3.21 -48.69
N PRO A 634 -29.40 -2.77 -49.92
CA PRO A 634 -29.58 -1.38 -50.30
C PRO A 634 -31.03 -1.00 -50.02
N ALA A 635 -31.22 0.05 -49.25
CA ALA A 635 -32.55 0.58 -48.94
C ALA A 635 -33.30 0.83 -50.24
N GLU A 636 -34.47 0.16 -50.42
CA GLU A 636 -35.38 0.49 -51.53
C GLU A 636 -35.67 1.99 -51.49
N PRO A 637 -35.64 2.70 -52.64
CA PRO A 637 -35.92 4.11 -52.69
C PRO A 637 -37.39 4.35 -52.24
N ALA A 638 -37.54 5.16 -51.19
CA ALA A 638 -38.84 5.56 -50.68
C ALA A 638 -39.72 6.11 -51.83
N SER A 639 -40.86 5.44 -52.10
CA SER A 639 -41.85 5.91 -53.04
C SER A 639 -42.43 7.25 -52.54
N VAL A 640 -42.16 8.32 -53.29
CA VAL A 640 -42.77 9.64 -53.09
C VAL A 640 -44.26 9.57 -53.41
N GLN A 641 -45.12 9.58 -52.38
CA GLN A 641 -46.53 9.83 -52.56
C GLN A 641 -46.80 11.32 -52.86
N PRO A 642 -47.60 11.64 -53.87
CA PRO A 642 -47.89 13.04 -54.20
C PRO A 642 -48.79 13.68 -53.12
N ALA A 643 -48.47 14.88 -52.73
CA ALA A 643 -49.22 15.69 -51.78
C ALA A 643 -50.68 15.94 -52.25
N ALA A 644 -51.66 15.69 -51.40
CA ALA A 644 -53.05 16.06 -51.59
C ALA A 644 -53.23 17.58 -51.50
N PRO A 645 -54.12 18.20 -52.32
CA PRO A 645 -54.30 19.67 -52.35
C PRO A 645 -55.01 20.19 -51.09
N ALA A 646 -54.57 21.32 -50.60
CA ALA A 646 -55.15 22.08 -49.52
C ALA A 646 -56.59 22.54 -49.91
N ARG A 647 -57.55 22.22 -49.05
CA ARG A 647 -58.88 22.92 -49.07
C ARG A 647 -58.83 24.09 -48.08
N ARG A 648 -59.46 25.17 -48.59
CA ARG A 648 -59.65 26.52 -47.95
C ARG A 648 -60.28 26.45 -46.58
#